data_8f03280b11f38364d53352c2bd930617
#
_entry.id   8f03280b11f38364d53352c2bd930617
#
_cell.length_a   1.000
_cell.length_b   1.000
_cell.length_c   1.000
_cell.angle_alpha   90.00
_cell.angle_beta   90.00
_cell.angle_gamma   90.00
#
_symmetry.space_group_name_H-M   'P 1'
#
loop_
_entity.id
_entity.type
_entity.pdbx_description
1 polymer ?
#
loop_
_entity_poly.entity_id
_entity_poly.type
_entity_poly.pdbx_seq_one_letter_code
_entity_poly.pdbx_strand_id
1 'polypeptide(L)'
;MLTAGVLPAAGAQAAQARPGGATPSIEIRAGYLDLELDRTGTVVGLEDVRTGVDHLASGRAASLVSLVVDGKQQRPTSVSRSGPGGRTLTFRNKAAHWKVEVRLVTQPGGYTTFEAVAVDVPKGVDVQTLLWGPLATSISETVGTSVGVVRDDDFAIGLRPLTDRTEGAWPQEDQDMGWESEVNQDPDHVSVGSLEQWSAAGVTPWGSVLRAFTFDYTKERHRKVRGYPIPVGPLPGRDGGITGSKIALFGASPEATPTILSNIAKGEKLPYPKLNGQWQKASQASSQSWLVLGDLETGNIPAAARFAKAAGMNRIYSLTSSYGPWKSSGHYQFDSSLGGSDAGAAAAVNSARANGVQLGVHTLSDFISTGDEPYDWAWFPRDDYLEPPADNRLATGGTASLTRPLTAGDTTVYLDDGALLAAGASYSILRIGDEFVSYGAAEQVGKEWKLTGVQRARWGSVAAAHPEGGHTARVMANSYGGAIGGHAVLDEISDRLTTAWNTTGITGMSWDGLESASESGWGAYGMAHLVNKTFRRVDAKDGFISETSRMTSNTWDALTRASWGEVGSTSMEQVFANNKYLQANYLPGMLGWISLNGSDSLLSMEWKLARGAGLNAGTGFQSSVSRLEAGGENTTRLLDAIQQWETARNLGAFTAEQRAKFHDLKTNWHLSVVEPGKRWSLQELDADGKPVGAPEAVVAPTPELDAGPLPVAAEGALYEATVKTNTPATTRYAVTSGSLPAGLVLNADTGGIVGTPARAGTARFTVTAYQGSGQPTASRGYVIKVSTH
;
A
#
# COMPACT_ATOMS: atom_id res chain seq x y z
N MET A 1 2.71 13.50 -60.32
CA MET A 1 1.71 12.44 -60.17
C MET A 1 1.79 11.95 -58.75
N LEU A 2 0.90 12.42 -57.88
CA LEU A 2 0.77 11.96 -56.48
C LEU A 2 -0.18 10.77 -56.48
N THR A 3 0.29 9.62 -56.05
CA THR A 3 -0.56 8.47 -55.77
C THR A 3 -0.92 8.49 -54.28
N ALA A 4 -2.20 8.71 -54.00
CA ALA A 4 -2.76 8.59 -52.65
C ALA A 4 -2.81 7.11 -52.24
N GLY A 5 -2.07 6.75 -51.20
CA GLY A 5 -2.17 5.46 -50.56
C GLY A 5 -3.39 5.41 -49.67
N VAL A 6 -4.29 4.49 -49.97
CA VAL A 6 -5.45 4.14 -49.13
C VAL A 6 -4.93 3.32 -47.95
N LEU A 7 -5.13 3.83 -46.74
CA LEU A 7 -4.95 3.05 -45.51
C LEU A 7 -6.03 1.96 -45.44
N PRO A 8 -5.69 0.72 -45.08
CA PRO A 8 -6.69 -0.31 -44.89
C PRO A 8 -7.52 0.02 -43.60
N ALA A 9 -8.81 -0.09 -43.75
CA ALA A 9 -9.75 -0.02 -42.65
C ALA A 9 -9.39 -1.08 -41.60
N ALA A 10 -9.35 -0.66 -40.32
CA ALA A 10 -9.23 -1.59 -39.20
C ALA A 10 -10.33 -2.64 -39.29
N GLY A 11 -9.94 -3.88 -39.48
CA GLY A 11 -10.85 -5.00 -39.52
C GLY A 11 -11.48 -5.16 -38.12
N ALA A 12 -12.79 -5.17 -38.07
CA ALA A 12 -13.53 -5.60 -36.90
C ALA A 12 -13.03 -7.00 -36.53
N GLN A 13 -12.35 -7.12 -35.36
CA GLN A 13 -12.05 -8.39 -34.76
C GLN A 13 -13.37 -9.10 -34.47
N ALA A 14 -13.59 -10.24 -35.10
CA ALA A 14 -14.74 -11.07 -34.83
C ALA A 14 -14.77 -11.43 -33.35
N ALA A 15 -15.91 -11.23 -32.70
CA ALA A 15 -16.15 -11.65 -31.32
C ALA A 15 -15.66 -13.11 -31.15
N GLN A 16 -14.68 -13.29 -30.29
CA GLN A 16 -14.17 -14.63 -29.99
C GLN A 16 -15.29 -15.47 -29.39
N ALA A 17 -15.50 -16.65 -29.94
CA ALA A 17 -16.50 -17.58 -29.43
C ALA A 17 -16.22 -17.88 -27.95
N ARG A 18 -17.22 -17.69 -27.11
CA ARG A 18 -17.16 -17.93 -25.66
C ARG A 18 -16.62 -19.34 -25.37
N PRO A 19 -15.64 -19.50 -24.44
CA PRO A 19 -15.18 -20.83 -24.10
C PRO A 19 -16.27 -21.60 -23.36
N GLY A 20 -16.69 -22.74 -23.93
CA GLY A 20 -17.41 -23.77 -23.20
C GLY A 20 -18.91 -23.62 -23.00
N GLY A 21 -19.67 -23.01 -23.91
CA GLY A 21 -21.13 -23.21 -24.00
C GLY A 21 -21.98 -22.85 -22.76
N ALA A 22 -21.40 -22.24 -21.71
CA ALA A 22 -22.14 -21.81 -20.54
C ALA A 22 -22.92 -20.53 -20.87
N THR A 23 -24.26 -20.59 -20.75
CA THR A 23 -25.08 -19.41 -20.95
C THR A 23 -25.14 -18.59 -19.66
N PRO A 24 -24.86 -17.25 -19.72
CA PRO A 24 -25.06 -16.38 -18.57
C PRO A 24 -26.50 -16.49 -18.06
N SER A 25 -26.67 -16.52 -16.75
CA SER A 25 -27.97 -16.52 -16.12
C SER A 25 -28.23 -15.24 -15.31
N ILE A 26 -27.14 -14.56 -14.91
CA ILE A 26 -27.19 -13.32 -14.16
C ILE A 26 -26.09 -12.39 -14.69
N GLU A 27 -26.48 -11.18 -15.05
CA GLU A 27 -25.60 -10.10 -15.45
C GLU A 27 -25.58 -9.03 -14.37
N ILE A 28 -24.38 -8.53 -14.03
CA ILE A 28 -24.16 -7.53 -12.98
C ILE A 28 -23.27 -6.42 -13.51
N ARG A 29 -23.84 -5.24 -13.66
CA ARG A 29 -23.14 -4.06 -14.11
C ARG A 29 -22.30 -3.48 -12.98
N ALA A 30 -20.99 -3.27 -13.23
CA ALA A 30 -20.05 -2.61 -12.32
C ALA A 30 -19.21 -1.60 -13.12
N GLY A 31 -19.65 -0.36 -13.20
CA GLY A 31 -19.06 0.60 -14.13
C GLY A 31 -19.33 0.19 -15.58
N TYR A 32 -18.27 0.10 -16.39
CA TYR A 32 -18.33 -0.45 -17.74
C TYR A 32 -18.12 -1.96 -17.81
N LEU A 33 -17.86 -2.61 -16.68
CA LEU A 33 -17.77 -4.06 -16.61
C LEU A 33 -19.17 -4.66 -16.50
N ASP A 34 -19.48 -5.64 -17.35
CA ASP A 34 -20.58 -6.59 -17.16
C ASP A 34 -20.02 -7.91 -16.68
N LEU A 35 -20.30 -8.23 -15.41
CA LEU A 35 -19.92 -9.47 -14.78
C LEU A 35 -21.04 -10.50 -15.02
N GLU A 36 -20.75 -11.56 -15.76
CA GLU A 36 -21.69 -12.60 -16.11
C GLU A 36 -21.49 -13.84 -15.24
N LEU A 37 -22.56 -14.33 -14.62
CA LEU A 37 -22.58 -15.55 -13.84
C LEU A 37 -23.45 -16.61 -14.51
N ASP A 38 -23.02 -17.86 -14.47
CA ASP A 38 -23.85 -19.00 -14.80
C ASP A 38 -24.81 -19.37 -13.64
N ARG A 39 -25.60 -20.42 -13.81
CA ARG A 39 -26.57 -20.88 -12.81
C ARG A 39 -25.95 -21.40 -11.52
N THR A 40 -24.65 -21.70 -11.53
CA THR A 40 -23.90 -22.18 -10.36
C THR A 40 -23.26 -21.03 -9.60
N GLY A 41 -23.18 -19.83 -10.18
CA GLY A 41 -22.47 -18.68 -9.63
C GLY A 41 -21.01 -18.62 -10.06
N THR A 42 -20.68 -19.35 -11.12
CA THR A 42 -19.37 -19.30 -11.78
C THR A 42 -19.33 -18.09 -12.70
N VAL A 43 -18.23 -17.34 -12.69
CA VAL A 43 -17.99 -16.23 -13.61
C VAL A 43 -17.71 -16.79 -15.00
N VAL A 44 -18.53 -16.41 -15.98
CA VAL A 44 -18.48 -16.89 -17.36
C VAL A 44 -18.27 -15.75 -18.37
N GLY A 45 -18.21 -14.50 -17.92
CA GLY A 45 -17.88 -13.32 -18.73
C GLY A 45 -17.45 -12.14 -17.87
N LEU A 46 -16.51 -11.38 -18.40
CA LEU A 46 -16.01 -10.09 -17.89
C LEU A 46 -16.01 -9.09 -19.07
N GLU A 47 -17.22 -8.69 -19.51
CA GLU A 47 -17.38 -7.93 -20.75
C GLU A 47 -17.24 -6.41 -20.53
N ASP A 48 -16.41 -5.75 -21.36
CA ASP A 48 -16.44 -4.29 -21.54
C ASP A 48 -17.66 -3.94 -22.39
N VAL A 49 -18.67 -3.37 -21.81
CA VAL A 49 -19.93 -3.04 -22.48
C VAL A 49 -19.83 -1.95 -23.54
N ARG A 50 -18.74 -1.21 -23.60
CA ARG A 50 -18.48 -0.19 -24.62
C ARG A 50 -18.08 -0.83 -25.95
N THR A 51 -17.37 -1.97 -25.87
CA THR A 51 -16.76 -2.65 -27.02
C THR A 51 -17.30 -4.04 -27.27
N GLY A 52 -17.91 -4.69 -26.26
CA GLY A 52 -18.33 -6.09 -26.30
C GLY A 52 -17.16 -7.07 -26.16
N VAL A 53 -15.98 -6.61 -25.78
CA VAL A 53 -14.81 -7.47 -25.56
C VAL A 53 -14.96 -8.17 -24.20
N ASP A 54 -14.88 -9.50 -24.21
CA ASP A 54 -14.83 -10.31 -22.99
C ASP A 54 -13.39 -10.52 -22.55
N HIS A 55 -13.06 -10.02 -21.38
CA HIS A 55 -11.75 -10.12 -20.75
C HIS A 55 -11.59 -11.34 -19.84
N LEU A 56 -12.55 -12.27 -19.80
CA LEU A 56 -12.37 -13.51 -19.03
C LEU A 56 -11.25 -14.35 -19.66
N ALA A 57 -10.29 -14.77 -18.85
CA ALA A 57 -9.21 -15.63 -19.32
C ALA A 57 -9.75 -17.00 -19.73
N SER A 58 -9.36 -17.48 -20.92
CA SER A 58 -9.86 -18.72 -21.50
C SER A 58 -9.60 -19.93 -20.62
N GLY A 59 -10.67 -20.69 -20.31
CA GLY A 59 -10.60 -21.92 -19.50
C GLY A 59 -10.36 -21.68 -18.00
N ARG A 60 -10.49 -20.45 -17.52
CA ARG A 60 -10.19 -20.06 -16.13
C ARG A 60 -11.43 -19.61 -15.33
N ALA A 61 -12.59 -20.15 -15.64
CA ALA A 61 -13.81 -19.85 -14.91
C ALA A 61 -13.73 -20.30 -13.45
N ALA A 62 -14.13 -19.43 -12.52
CA ALA A 62 -14.16 -19.68 -11.08
C ALA A 62 -15.43 -19.10 -10.45
N SER A 63 -15.83 -19.58 -9.28
CA SER A 63 -16.99 -19.07 -8.57
C SER A 63 -16.73 -17.66 -8.05
N LEU A 64 -17.71 -16.76 -8.18
CA LEU A 64 -17.61 -15.40 -7.60
C LEU A 64 -17.49 -15.46 -6.07
N VAL A 65 -18.22 -16.38 -5.44
CA VAL A 65 -18.22 -16.59 -3.98
C VAL A 65 -18.02 -18.05 -3.68
N SER A 66 -17.15 -18.37 -2.73
CA SER A 66 -17.03 -19.71 -2.15
C SER A 66 -16.71 -19.64 -0.66
N LEU A 67 -16.88 -20.74 0.05
CA LEU A 67 -16.55 -20.86 1.47
C LEU A 67 -15.45 -21.89 1.67
N VAL A 68 -14.57 -21.66 2.64
CA VAL A 68 -13.74 -22.71 3.22
C VAL A 68 -14.47 -23.25 4.43
N VAL A 69 -14.76 -24.55 4.39
CA VAL A 69 -15.54 -25.26 5.41
C VAL A 69 -14.77 -26.52 5.79
N ASP A 70 -14.48 -26.70 7.07
CA ASP A 70 -13.70 -27.84 7.58
C ASP A 70 -12.39 -28.06 6.79
N GLY A 71 -11.66 -26.95 6.49
CA GLY A 71 -10.38 -26.95 5.76
C GLY A 71 -10.52 -27.18 4.24
N LYS A 72 -11.72 -27.20 3.67
CA LYS A 72 -11.92 -27.45 2.24
C LYS A 72 -12.74 -26.34 1.58
N GLN A 73 -12.26 -25.88 0.45
CA GLN A 73 -13.03 -24.94 -0.37
C GLN A 73 -14.28 -25.62 -0.92
N GLN A 74 -15.42 -24.98 -0.71
CA GLN A 74 -16.72 -25.41 -1.22
C GLN A 74 -17.31 -24.32 -2.09
N ARG A 75 -17.62 -24.67 -3.34
CA ARG A 75 -18.25 -23.80 -4.32
C ARG A 75 -19.78 -23.90 -4.23
N PRO A 76 -20.52 -22.85 -4.61
CA PRO A 76 -21.96 -22.93 -4.74
C PRO A 76 -22.34 -23.89 -5.87
N THR A 77 -23.52 -24.49 -5.75
CA THR A 77 -24.16 -25.33 -6.80
C THR A 77 -25.31 -24.59 -7.48
N SER A 78 -25.66 -23.42 -6.95
CA SER A 78 -26.67 -22.55 -7.58
C SER A 78 -26.54 -21.13 -7.07
N VAL A 79 -26.90 -20.17 -7.94
CA VAL A 79 -27.11 -18.77 -7.58
C VAL A 79 -28.51 -18.34 -8.04
N SER A 80 -29.10 -17.45 -7.28
CA SER A 80 -30.37 -16.80 -7.64
C SER A 80 -30.34 -15.32 -7.28
N ARG A 81 -31.07 -14.51 -8.06
CA ARG A 81 -31.20 -13.09 -7.85
C ARG A 81 -32.60 -12.77 -7.31
N SER A 82 -32.66 -11.92 -6.27
CA SER A 82 -33.91 -11.59 -5.58
C SER A 82 -33.85 -10.19 -4.94
N GLY A 83 -34.90 -9.85 -4.19
CA GLY A 83 -35.01 -8.58 -3.49
C GLY A 83 -35.45 -7.41 -4.39
N PRO A 84 -35.80 -6.25 -3.82
CA PRO A 84 -36.21 -5.07 -4.58
C PRO A 84 -35.14 -4.66 -5.58
N GLY A 85 -35.51 -4.58 -6.87
CA GLY A 85 -34.57 -4.25 -7.95
C GLY A 85 -33.48 -5.30 -8.20
N GLY A 86 -33.67 -6.54 -7.74
CA GLY A 86 -32.72 -7.63 -7.93
C GLY A 86 -31.38 -7.41 -7.21
N ARG A 87 -31.35 -6.75 -6.06
CA ARG A 87 -30.14 -6.34 -5.33
C ARG A 87 -29.56 -7.40 -4.40
N THR A 88 -30.12 -8.61 -4.37
CA THR A 88 -29.60 -9.71 -3.54
C THR A 88 -29.28 -10.91 -4.40
N LEU A 89 -28.07 -11.40 -4.31
CA LEU A 89 -27.66 -12.71 -4.83
C LEU A 89 -27.67 -13.71 -3.69
N THR A 90 -28.20 -14.87 -3.93
CA THR A 90 -28.20 -15.99 -2.98
C THR A 90 -27.40 -17.14 -3.59
N PHE A 91 -26.20 -17.37 -3.10
CA PHE A 91 -25.36 -18.51 -3.45
C PHE A 91 -25.70 -19.67 -2.51
N ARG A 92 -25.85 -20.88 -3.04
CA ARG A 92 -26.20 -22.08 -2.27
C ARG A 92 -25.34 -23.25 -2.70
N ASN A 93 -24.88 -24.02 -1.73
CA ASN A 93 -24.39 -25.37 -1.97
C ASN A 93 -25.45 -26.35 -1.41
N LYS A 94 -26.15 -27.05 -2.29
CA LYS A 94 -27.22 -27.95 -1.89
C LYS A 94 -26.72 -29.19 -1.16
N ALA A 95 -25.56 -29.70 -1.52
CA ALA A 95 -24.98 -30.89 -0.93
C ALA A 95 -24.44 -30.63 0.49
N ALA A 96 -23.76 -29.49 0.67
CA ALA A 96 -23.24 -29.07 1.95
C ALA A 96 -24.18 -28.21 2.79
N HIS A 97 -25.39 -27.95 2.27
CA HIS A 97 -26.48 -27.23 2.94
C HIS A 97 -26.08 -25.81 3.45
N TRP A 98 -25.19 -25.10 2.76
CA TRP A 98 -24.89 -23.73 3.12
C TRP A 98 -25.49 -22.71 2.14
N LYS A 99 -25.64 -21.49 2.63
CA LYS A 99 -26.17 -20.35 1.88
C LYS A 99 -25.40 -19.09 2.23
N VAL A 100 -25.03 -18.29 1.22
CA VAL A 100 -24.49 -16.94 1.36
C VAL A 100 -25.39 -15.95 0.62
N GLU A 101 -25.86 -14.93 1.30
CA GLU A 101 -26.58 -13.81 0.70
C GLU A 101 -25.66 -12.61 0.51
N VAL A 102 -25.58 -12.14 -0.73
CA VAL A 102 -24.75 -11.00 -1.12
C VAL A 102 -25.62 -9.86 -1.57
N ARG A 103 -25.51 -8.72 -0.92
CA ARG A 103 -26.17 -7.48 -1.31
C ARG A 103 -25.34 -6.75 -2.35
N LEU A 104 -26.00 -6.30 -3.42
CA LEU A 104 -25.44 -5.51 -4.50
C LEU A 104 -25.89 -4.04 -4.37
N VAL A 105 -24.96 -3.10 -4.50
CA VAL A 105 -25.28 -1.69 -4.61
C VAL A 105 -24.44 -1.05 -5.72
N THR A 106 -25.07 -0.72 -6.84
CA THR A 106 -24.44 0.07 -7.89
C THR A 106 -24.38 1.52 -7.47
N GLN A 107 -23.19 2.08 -7.50
CA GLN A 107 -22.90 3.44 -7.05
C GLN A 107 -22.81 4.39 -8.24
N PRO A 108 -23.30 5.63 -8.10
CA PRO A 108 -23.19 6.63 -9.17
C PRO A 108 -21.71 6.98 -9.52
N GLY A 109 -20.78 6.62 -8.66
CA GLY A 109 -19.35 6.81 -8.84
C GLY A 109 -18.67 5.84 -9.79
N GLY A 110 -19.41 4.97 -10.51
CA GLY A 110 -18.86 4.06 -11.52
C GLY A 110 -18.40 2.69 -10.99
N TYR A 111 -18.92 2.23 -9.85
CA TYR A 111 -18.60 0.92 -9.28
C TYR A 111 -19.82 0.25 -8.64
N THR A 112 -19.71 -1.04 -8.36
CA THR A 112 -20.75 -1.81 -7.65
C THR A 112 -20.12 -2.51 -6.45
N THR A 113 -20.76 -2.38 -5.28
CA THR A 113 -20.35 -3.09 -4.07
C THR A 113 -21.06 -4.41 -3.93
N PHE A 114 -20.34 -5.40 -3.40
CA PHE A 114 -20.81 -6.73 -3.06
C PHE A 114 -20.53 -6.95 -1.58
N GLU A 115 -21.56 -7.22 -0.80
CA GLU A 115 -21.47 -7.41 0.65
C GLU A 115 -22.15 -8.68 1.09
N ALA A 116 -21.42 -9.58 1.74
CA ALA A 116 -22.01 -10.77 2.36
C ALA A 116 -22.83 -10.36 3.58
N VAL A 117 -24.15 -10.33 3.45
CA VAL A 117 -25.06 -9.87 4.51
C VAL A 117 -25.63 -11.00 5.37
N ALA A 118 -25.55 -12.23 4.90
CA ALA A 118 -25.91 -13.41 5.68
C ALA A 118 -25.12 -14.63 5.19
N VAL A 119 -24.69 -15.44 6.14
CA VAL A 119 -24.06 -16.74 5.91
C VAL A 119 -24.72 -17.76 6.81
N ASP A 120 -25.45 -18.68 6.19
CA ASP A 120 -26.16 -19.77 6.88
C ASP A 120 -25.46 -21.09 6.59
N VAL A 121 -25.07 -21.80 7.64
CA VAL A 121 -24.44 -23.12 7.56
C VAL A 121 -25.08 -24.06 8.57
N PRO A 122 -25.03 -25.38 8.37
CA PRO A 122 -25.53 -26.33 9.35
C PRO A 122 -24.86 -26.18 10.71
N LYS A 123 -25.60 -26.48 11.75
CA LYS A 123 -25.05 -26.45 13.13
C LYS A 123 -23.86 -27.41 13.26
N GLY A 124 -22.77 -26.92 13.83
CA GLY A 124 -21.55 -27.70 14.04
C GLY A 124 -20.58 -27.70 12.88
N VAL A 125 -20.92 -27.08 11.76
CA VAL A 125 -20.01 -26.88 10.62
C VAL A 125 -19.07 -25.73 10.93
N ASP A 126 -17.78 -25.93 10.69
CA ASP A 126 -16.78 -24.90 10.87
C ASP A 126 -16.50 -24.14 9.56
N VAL A 127 -17.11 -22.96 9.44
CA VAL A 127 -16.78 -22.02 8.36
C VAL A 127 -15.54 -21.24 8.76
N GLN A 128 -14.52 -21.27 7.93
CA GLN A 128 -13.23 -20.64 8.19
C GLN A 128 -13.04 -19.35 7.41
N THR A 129 -13.47 -19.32 6.15
CA THR A 129 -13.19 -18.23 5.24
C THR A 129 -14.29 -18.05 4.21
N LEU A 130 -14.60 -16.82 3.87
CA LEU A 130 -15.34 -16.45 2.67
C LEU A 130 -14.37 -15.94 1.62
N LEU A 131 -14.44 -16.46 0.40
CA LEU A 131 -13.60 -16.15 -0.72
C LEU A 131 -14.39 -15.37 -1.79
N TRP A 132 -13.79 -14.29 -2.31
CA TRP A 132 -14.25 -13.52 -3.47
C TRP A 132 -13.37 -13.84 -4.67
N GLY A 133 -13.93 -14.48 -5.66
CA GLY A 133 -13.21 -14.91 -6.85
C GLY A 133 -12.42 -16.22 -6.64
N PRO A 134 -11.23 -16.36 -7.26
CA PRO A 134 -10.50 -15.34 -8.04
C PRO A 134 -11.19 -15.05 -9.38
N LEU A 135 -11.19 -13.80 -9.81
CA LEU A 135 -11.62 -13.38 -11.14
C LEU A 135 -10.43 -13.46 -12.07
N ALA A 136 -10.48 -14.36 -13.03
CA ALA A 136 -9.40 -14.58 -14.00
C ALA A 136 -9.57 -13.65 -15.20
N THR A 137 -8.61 -12.81 -15.50
CA THR A 137 -8.68 -11.90 -16.65
C THR A 137 -7.58 -12.17 -17.67
N SER A 138 -7.84 -11.90 -18.94
CA SER A 138 -6.83 -11.96 -20.01
C SER A 138 -5.91 -10.75 -20.03
N ILE A 139 -6.20 -9.71 -19.26
CA ILE A 139 -5.38 -8.49 -19.17
C ILE A 139 -4.08 -8.80 -18.44
N SER A 140 -2.94 -8.50 -19.06
CA SER A 140 -1.60 -8.77 -18.52
C SER A 140 -0.64 -7.58 -18.57
N GLU A 141 -0.99 -6.49 -19.28
CA GLU A 141 -0.06 -5.40 -19.55
C GLU A 141 0.34 -4.65 -18.28
N THR A 142 -0.61 -4.32 -17.44
CA THR A 142 -0.35 -3.64 -16.16
C THR A 142 -1.20 -4.25 -15.05
N VAL A 143 -0.53 -4.86 -14.09
CA VAL A 143 -1.16 -5.47 -12.91
C VAL A 143 -0.76 -4.70 -11.66
N GLY A 144 -1.71 -3.94 -11.11
CA GLY A 144 -1.56 -3.24 -9.85
C GLY A 144 -1.91 -4.16 -8.69
N THR A 145 -0.92 -4.94 -8.24
CA THR A 145 -1.10 -6.04 -7.30
C THR A 145 -1.69 -5.58 -5.97
N SER A 146 -1.19 -4.49 -5.39
CA SER A 146 -1.68 -3.96 -4.11
C SER A 146 -2.99 -3.19 -4.26
N VAL A 147 -3.14 -2.39 -5.32
CA VAL A 147 -4.39 -1.64 -5.53
C VAL A 147 -5.55 -2.53 -5.99
N GLY A 148 -5.25 -3.71 -6.52
CA GLY A 148 -6.28 -4.62 -7.05
C GLY A 148 -6.91 -4.12 -8.35
N VAL A 149 -6.08 -3.64 -9.29
CA VAL A 149 -6.50 -3.15 -10.61
C VAL A 149 -5.62 -3.73 -11.68
N VAL A 150 -6.23 -4.31 -12.70
CA VAL A 150 -5.54 -4.78 -13.92
C VAL A 150 -6.01 -3.93 -15.08
N ARG A 151 -5.10 -3.55 -16.00
CA ARG A 151 -5.43 -2.69 -17.12
C ARG A 151 -4.51 -2.91 -18.33
N ASP A 152 -5.08 -2.65 -19.48
CA ASP A 152 -4.38 -2.40 -20.74
C ASP A 152 -4.56 -0.92 -21.16
N ASP A 153 -4.34 -0.62 -22.42
CA ASP A 153 -4.51 0.75 -22.96
C ASP A 153 -5.98 1.17 -23.07
N ASP A 154 -6.93 0.23 -23.15
CA ASP A 154 -8.33 0.47 -23.43
C ASP A 154 -9.26 0.28 -22.24
N PHE A 155 -8.95 -0.67 -21.36
CA PHE A 155 -9.83 -1.07 -20.26
C PHE A 155 -9.08 -1.39 -18.97
N ALA A 156 -9.73 -1.10 -17.86
CA ALA A 156 -9.28 -1.46 -16.52
C ALA A 156 -10.39 -2.20 -15.77
N ILE A 157 -10.03 -3.29 -15.09
CA ILE A 157 -10.91 -4.01 -14.16
C ILE A 157 -10.29 -3.92 -12.77
N GLY A 158 -11.10 -3.56 -11.77
CA GLY A 158 -10.64 -3.47 -10.39
C GLY A 158 -11.52 -4.19 -9.40
N LEU A 159 -10.88 -4.84 -8.42
CA LEU A 159 -11.48 -5.42 -7.23
C LEU A 159 -10.83 -4.79 -6.00
N ARG A 160 -11.64 -4.05 -5.20
CA ARG A 160 -11.17 -3.39 -3.98
C ARG A 160 -11.81 -4.02 -2.75
N PRO A 161 -11.05 -4.51 -1.76
CA PRO A 161 -11.59 -4.82 -0.45
C PRO A 161 -11.99 -3.51 0.26
N LEU A 162 -13.12 -3.55 0.98
CA LEU A 162 -13.75 -2.35 1.56
C LEU A 162 -13.83 -2.36 3.09
N THR A 163 -13.33 -3.40 3.74
CA THR A 163 -13.22 -3.49 5.20
C THR A 163 -11.82 -3.95 5.58
N ASP A 164 -11.35 -3.59 6.77
CA ASP A 164 -10.01 -4.00 7.21
C ASP A 164 -9.85 -5.53 7.25
N ARG A 165 -10.94 -6.27 7.50
CA ARG A 165 -10.97 -7.74 7.56
C ARG A 165 -11.20 -8.44 6.22
N THR A 166 -11.64 -7.72 5.20
CA THR A 166 -11.67 -8.25 3.83
C THR A 166 -10.31 -8.03 3.22
N GLU A 167 -9.47 -9.05 3.21
CA GLU A 167 -8.09 -8.96 2.78
C GLU A 167 -7.99 -9.08 1.25
N GLY A 168 -7.30 -8.14 0.61
CA GLY A 168 -6.98 -8.20 -0.81
C GLY A 168 -5.81 -9.16 -1.04
N ALA A 169 -6.10 -10.44 -1.04
CA ALA A 169 -5.14 -11.54 -1.19
C ALA A 169 -5.88 -12.87 -1.35
N TRP A 170 -5.15 -13.97 -1.25
CA TRP A 170 -5.66 -15.32 -1.13
C TRP A 170 -5.17 -15.95 0.17
N PRO A 171 -5.98 -16.74 0.91
CA PRO A 171 -5.56 -17.33 2.16
C PRO A 171 -4.41 -18.31 1.95
N GLN A 172 -3.33 -18.15 2.68
CA GLN A 172 -2.11 -18.97 2.50
C GLN A 172 -2.31 -20.43 2.92
N GLU A 173 -3.28 -20.72 3.76
CA GLU A 173 -3.57 -22.07 4.26
C GLU A 173 -4.40 -22.89 3.30
N ASP A 174 -5.13 -22.23 2.37
CA ASP A 174 -5.99 -22.86 1.38
C ASP A 174 -5.41 -22.69 -0.02
N GLN A 175 -4.49 -23.53 -0.38
CA GLN A 175 -3.86 -23.55 -1.71
C GLN A 175 -4.66 -24.34 -2.75
N ASP A 176 -5.95 -24.54 -2.53
CA ASP A 176 -6.76 -25.50 -3.28
C ASP A 176 -7.36 -24.94 -4.58
N MET A 177 -6.89 -23.81 -5.04
CA MET A 177 -7.34 -23.22 -6.29
C MET A 177 -6.46 -23.61 -7.47
N GLY A 178 -6.19 -24.88 -7.68
CA GLY A 178 -5.48 -25.46 -8.81
C GLY A 178 -4.53 -24.59 -9.65
N TRP A 179 -4.99 -23.42 -10.08
CA TRP A 179 -4.23 -22.47 -10.88
C TRP A 179 -3.80 -21.20 -10.10
N GLU A 180 -4.19 -21.03 -8.84
CA GLU A 180 -3.73 -19.92 -8.00
C GLU A 180 -2.22 -19.97 -7.73
N SER A 181 -1.66 -21.18 -7.75
CA SER A 181 -0.20 -21.39 -7.66
C SER A 181 0.57 -20.81 -8.86
N GLU A 182 -0.11 -20.50 -9.96
CA GLU A 182 0.48 -19.84 -11.14
C GLU A 182 0.64 -18.34 -10.97
N VAL A 183 0.07 -17.74 -9.92
CA VAL A 183 0.17 -16.31 -9.68
C VAL A 183 1.61 -15.90 -9.38
N ASN A 184 2.05 -14.84 -10.03
CA ASN A 184 3.43 -14.33 -9.97
C ASN A 184 4.49 -15.34 -10.45
N GLN A 185 4.10 -16.27 -11.35
CA GLN A 185 5.00 -17.23 -11.99
C GLN A 185 5.50 -16.78 -13.37
N ASP A 186 5.14 -15.59 -13.82
CA ASP A 186 5.64 -15.02 -15.07
C ASP A 186 7.18 -14.94 -15.00
N PRO A 187 7.92 -15.54 -15.95
CA PRO A 187 9.39 -15.49 -15.97
C PRO A 187 9.95 -14.07 -16.14
N ASP A 188 9.17 -13.17 -16.71
CA ASP A 188 9.52 -11.75 -16.87
C ASP A 188 9.11 -10.90 -15.66
N HIS A 189 8.47 -11.52 -14.66
CA HIS A 189 8.06 -10.83 -13.44
C HIS A 189 9.25 -10.53 -12.55
N VAL A 190 9.50 -9.24 -12.33
CA VAL A 190 10.53 -8.79 -11.39
C VAL A 190 9.88 -8.64 -10.02
N SER A 191 10.22 -9.55 -9.10
CA SER A 191 9.72 -9.48 -7.73
C SER A 191 10.14 -8.17 -7.07
N VAL A 192 9.19 -7.53 -6.44
CA VAL A 192 9.42 -6.36 -5.57
C VAL A 192 9.36 -6.78 -4.09
N GLY A 193 9.68 -8.03 -3.84
CA GLY A 193 9.81 -8.61 -2.51
C GLY A 193 8.46 -8.73 -1.80
N SER A 194 8.48 -8.45 -0.53
CA SER A 194 7.33 -8.62 0.36
C SER A 194 6.11 -7.73 0.07
N LEU A 195 6.21 -6.75 -0.81
CA LEU A 195 5.07 -5.95 -1.25
C LEU A 195 4.02 -6.75 -2.03
N GLU A 196 4.37 -7.92 -2.52
CA GLU A 196 3.47 -8.79 -3.27
C GLU A 196 2.77 -9.85 -2.42
N GLN A 197 3.09 -9.95 -1.13
CA GLN A 197 2.57 -11.01 -0.27
C GLN A 197 1.05 -10.98 -0.08
N TRP A 198 0.44 -9.82 -0.03
CA TRP A 198 -1.02 -9.65 0.14
C TRP A 198 -1.57 -8.85 -1.03
N SER A 199 -1.64 -9.51 -2.17
CA SER A 199 -1.97 -8.89 -3.45
C SER A 199 -3.40 -9.19 -3.85
N ALA A 200 -4.22 -8.15 -3.95
CA ALA A 200 -5.58 -8.25 -4.47
C ALA A 200 -5.61 -8.59 -5.97
N ALA A 201 -4.55 -8.26 -6.71
CA ALA A 201 -4.34 -8.72 -8.08
C ALA A 201 -3.02 -9.46 -8.21
N GLY A 202 -2.92 -10.37 -9.14
CA GLY A 202 -1.70 -11.12 -9.39
C GLY A 202 -1.47 -11.41 -10.87
N VAL A 203 -0.19 -11.39 -11.30
CA VAL A 203 0.24 -11.76 -12.64
C VAL A 203 0.17 -13.27 -12.79
N THR A 204 -0.26 -13.75 -13.95
CA THR A 204 -0.26 -15.18 -14.31
C THR A 204 0.28 -15.35 -15.73
N PRO A 205 0.72 -16.56 -16.12
CA PRO A 205 1.18 -16.82 -17.48
C PRO A 205 0.12 -16.63 -18.58
N TRP A 206 -1.14 -16.50 -18.19
CA TRP A 206 -2.28 -16.39 -19.12
C TRP A 206 -3.04 -15.05 -18.96
N GLY A 207 -2.57 -14.13 -18.16
CA GLY A 207 -3.20 -12.85 -17.88
C GLY A 207 -3.02 -12.43 -16.43
N SER A 208 -4.12 -12.25 -15.72
CA SER A 208 -4.09 -11.83 -14.31
C SER A 208 -5.29 -12.33 -13.52
N VAL A 209 -5.22 -12.22 -12.20
CA VAL A 209 -6.32 -12.52 -11.27
C VAL A 209 -6.64 -11.33 -10.39
N LEU A 210 -7.92 -11.24 -9.99
CA LEU A 210 -8.40 -10.34 -8.94
C LEU A 210 -9.09 -11.16 -7.85
N ARG A 211 -8.76 -10.88 -6.58
CA ARG A 211 -9.15 -11.75 -5.47
C ARG A 211 -9.21 -11.03 -4.13
N ALA A 212 -10.07 -11.54 -3.24
CA ALA A 212 -10.11 -11.14 -1.84
C ALA A 212 -10.71 -12.25 -0.98
N PHE A 213 -10.49 -12.17 0.32
CA PHE A 213 -11.07 -13.12 1.27
C PHE A 213 -11.37 -12.47 2.62
N THR A 214 -12.13 -13.15 3.45
CA THR A 214 -12.35 -12.75 4.85
C THR A 214 -12.33 -13.98 5.74
N PHE A 215 -11.42 -14.00 6.72
CA PHE A 215 -11.41 -15.03 7.76
C PHE A 215 -12.54 -14.84 8.76
N ASP A 216 -13.02 -15.96 9.30
CA ASP A 216 -13.91 -15.96 10.45
C ASP A 216 -13.09 -15.93 11.75
N TYR A 217 -13.04 -14.77 12.37
CA TYR A 217 -12.42 -14.54 13.67
C TYR A 217 -13.44 -14.59 14.84
N THR A 218 -14.58 -15.22 14.69
CA THR A 218 -15.52 -15.46 15.81
C THR A 218 -15.07 -16.59 16.71
N LYS A 219 -14.10 -17.40 16.27
CA LYS A 219 -13.44 -18.47 16.99
C LYS A 219 -11.94 -18.28 16.94
N GLU A 220 -11.24 -18.89 17.88
CA GLU A 220 -9.80 -19.06 17.75
C GLU A 220 -9.48 -19.92 16.54
N ARG A 221 -8.54 -19.45 15.73
CA ARG A 221 -8.00 -20.17 14.59
C ARG A 221 -6.49 -20.11 14.62
N HIS A 222 -5.83 -21.03 13.92
CA HIS A 222 -4.39 -21.03 13.81
C HIS A 222 -3.99 -20.61 12.38
N ARG A 223 -3.16 -19.59 12.29
CA ARG A 223 -2.53 -19.19 11.03
C ARG A 223 -1.05 -19.52 11.05
N LYS A 224 -0.52 -20.07 9.97
CA LYS A 224 0.91 -20.34 9.87
C LYS A 224 1.69 -19.06 9.55
N VAL A 225 2.62 -18.73 10.43
CA VAL A 225 3.59 -17.66 10.21
C VAL A 225 4.98 -18.26 10.41
N ARG A 226 5.81 -18.24 9.38
CA ARG A 226 7.16 -18.84 9.40
C ARG A 226 7.17 -20.30 9.88
N GLY A 227 6.13 -21.07 9.54
CA GLY A 227 5.99 -22.46 9.95
C GLY A 227 5.34 -22.68 11.30
N TYR A 228 5.06 -21.65 12.08
CA TYR A 228 4.43 -21.75 13.40
C TYR A 228 2.92 -21.50 13.33
N PRO A 229 2.09 -22.35 13.94
CA PRO A 229 0.68 -22.08 14.12
C PRO A 229 0.52 -21.01 15.19
N ILE A 230 0.03 -19.83 14.81
CA ILE A 230 -0.25 -18.72 15.73
C ILE A 230 -1.75 -18.66 15.93
N PRO A 231 -2.23 -18.69 17.19
CA PRO A 231 -3.64 -18.53 17.50
C PRO A 231 -4.09 -17.09 17.20
N VAL A 232 -5.17 -16.96 16.45
CA VAL A 232 -5.80 -15.68 16.11
C VAL A 232 -7.29 -15.73 16.40
N GLY A 233 -7.83 -14.67 17.02
CA GLY A 233 -9.21 -14.62 17.47
C GLY A 233 -9.41 -15.25 18.85
N PRO A 234 -10.68 -15.30 19.35
CA PRO A 234 -11.81 -14.60 18.75
C PRO A 234 -11.71 -13.08 18.92
N LEU A 235 -12.16 -12.32 17.91
CA LEU A 235 -12.35 -10.89 18.06
C LEU A 235 -13.61 -10.60 18.89
N PRO A 236 -13.59 -9.57 19.74
CA PRO A 236 -14.73 -9.24 20.59
C PRO A 236 -15.95 -8.81 19.79
N GLY A 237 -17.13 -9.18 20.25
CA GLY A 237 -18.40 -8.75 19.69
C GLY A 237 -18.77 -9.40 18.35
N ARG A 238 -19.45 -8.63 17.50
CA ARG A 238 -19.89 -9.07 16.17
C ARG A 238 -18.85 -8.87 15.07
N ASP A 239 -17.71 -8.33 15.40
CA ASP A 239 -16.73 -7.84 14.44
C ASP A 239 -15.87 -8.96 13.82
N GLY A 240 -15.89 -10.16 14.40
CA GLY A 240 -15.04 -11.27 13.97
C GLY A 240 -15.57 -12.10 12.79
N GLY A 241 -16.86 -12.01 12.45
CA GLY A 241 -17.47 -12.91 11.46
C GLY A 241 -17.21 -12.55 10.00
N ILE A 242 -17.46 -13.52 9.13
CA ILE A 242 -17.39 -13.33 7.65
C ILE A 242 -18.56 -12.52 7.10
N THR A 243 -19.66 -12.38 7.84
CA THR A 243 -20.74 -11.44 7.54
C THR A 243 -20.22 -10.03 7.60
N GLY A 244 -20.55 -9.21 6.60
CA GLY A 244 -19.96 -7.88 6.40
C GLY A 244 -18.70 -7.88 5.56
N SER A 245 -18.20 -9.04 5.10
CA SER A 245 -17.18 -9.12 4.05
C SER A 245 -17.65 -8.36 2.84
N LYS A 246 -16.84 -7.40 2.36
CA LYS A 246 -17.29 -6.45 1.34
C LYS A 246 -16.19 -6.10 0.35
N ILE A 247 -16.56 -6.11 -0.93
CA ILE A 247 -15.70 -5.67 -2.03
C ILE A 247 -16.42 -4.66 -2.92
N ALA A 248 -15.64 -3.87 -3.68
CA ALA A 248 -16.12 -3.15 -4.85
C ALA A 248 -15.53 -3.75 -6.11
N LEU A 249 -16.34 -3.87 -7.16
CA LEU A 249 -15.92 -4.17 -8.51
C LEU A 249 -16.19 -2.97 -9.42
N PHE A 250 -15.33 -2.77 -10.40
CA PHE A 250 -15.53 -1.78 -11.45
C PHE A 250 -14.82 -2.17 -12.75
N GLY A 251 -15.38 -1.73 -13.88
CA GLY A 251 -14.67 -1.59 -15.15
C GLY A 251 -14.71 -0.14 -15.57
N ALA A 252 -13.61 0.38 -16.05
CA ALA A 252 -13.45 1.78 -16.40
C ALA A 252 -12.44 1.96 -17.55
N SER A 253 -12.41 3.14 -18.16
CA SER A 253 -11.26 3.52 -18.97
C SER A 253 -10.02 3.69 -18.06
N PRO A 254 -8.80 3.40 -18.52
CA PRO A 254 -7.58 3.58 -17.74
C PRO A 254 -7.43 4.99 -17.20
N GLU A 255 -7.86 6.00 -17.96
CA GLU A 255 -7.81 7.40 -17.54
C GLU A 255 -8.80 7.76 -16.44
N ALA A 256 -9.98 7.15 -16.40
CA ALA A 256 -10.98 7.37 -15.35
C ALA A 256 -10.70 6.57 -14.08
N THR A 257 -9.86 5.55 -14.13
CA THR A 257 -9.59 4.64 -13.01
C THR A 257 -9.19 5.39 -11.72
N PRO A 258 -8.29 6.40 -11.72
CA PRO A 258 -7.99 7.15 -10.49
C PRO A 258 -9.23 7.84 -9.90
N THR A 259 -10.15 8.30 -10.75
CA THR A 259 -11.41 8.90 -10.31
C THR A 259 -12.34 7.87 -9.68
N ILE A 260 -12.46 6.69 -10.27
CA ILE A 260 -13.26 5.59 -9.71
C ILE A 260 -12.69 5.17 -8.34
N LEU A 261 -11.37 4.99 -8.22
CA LEU A 261 -10.70 4.70 -6.95
C LEU A 261 -10.96 5.78 -5.88
N SER A 262 -10.89 7.05 -6.27
CA SER A 262 -11.25 8.19 -5.40
C SER A 262 -12.72 8.14 -4.98
N ASN A 263 -13.62 7.82 -5.89
CA ASN A 263 -15.05 7.70 -5.62
C ASN A 263 -15.34 6.54 -4.67
N ILE A 264 -14.66 5.39 -4.85
CA ILE A 264 -14.74 4.25 -3.93
C ILE A 264 -14.28 4.67 -2.53
N ALA A 265 -13.11 5.28 -2.41
CA ALA A 265 -12.57 5.67 -1.11
C ALA A 265 -13.50 6.64 -0.37
N LYS A 266 -14.07 7.62 -1.06
CA LYS A 266 -15.04 8.57 -0.49
C LYS A 266 -16.39 7.90 -0.16
N GLY A 267 -16.94 7.13 -1.09
CA GLY A 267 -18.25 6.48 -0.94
C GLY A 267 -18.28 5.44 0.15
N GLU A 268 -17.20 4.71 0.32
CA GLU A 268 -17.06 3.61 1.29
C GLU A 268 -16.33 4.04 2.58
N LYS A 269 -16.00 5.34 2.71
CA LYS A 269 -15.35 5.93 3.90
C LYS A 269 -14.00 5.30 4.23
N LEU A 270 -13.25 4.88 3.21
CA LEU A 270 -11.87 4.46 3.37
C LEU A 270 -10.99 5.67 3.73
N PRO A 271 -9.78 5.48 4.25
CA PRO A 271 -8.85 6.57 4.49
C PRO A 271 -8.67 7.42 3.22
N TYR A 272 -8.75 8.72 3.37
CA TYR A 272 -8.66 9.66 2.25
C TYR A 272 -7.78 10.87 2.59
N PRO A 273 -6.49 10.63 2.91
CA PRO A 273 -5.58 11.72 3.26
C PRO A 273 -5.33 12.63 2.06
N LYS A 274 -5.06 13.90 2.38
CA LYS A 274 -4.83 14.95 1.40
C LYS A 274 -3.46 15.59 1.58
N LEU A 275 -2.93 16.10 0.49
CA LEU A 275 -1.75 16.93 0.47
C LEU A 275 -2.08 18.21 -0.30
N ASN A 276 -1.97 19.35 0.39
CA ASN A 276 -2.38 20.67 -0.14
C ASN A 276 -3.85 20.69 -0.63
N GLY A 277 -4.74 20.03 0.11
CA GLY A 277 -6.16 19.94 -0.21
C GLY A 277 -6.53 18.94 -1.30
N GLN A 278 -5.59 18.30 -1.95
CA GLN A 278 -5.79 17.27 -3.00
C GLN A 278 -5.61 15.87 -2.41
N TRP A 279 -6.38 14.90 -2.89
CA TRP A 279 -6.19 13.48 -2.54
C TRP A 279 -4.75 13.03 -2.82
N GLN A 280 -4.11 12.40 -1.83
CA GLN A 280 -2.69 12.03 -1.93
C GLN A 280 -2.34 11.20 -3.18
N LYS A 281 -3.24 10.32 -3.66
CA LYS A 281 -2.96 9.50 -4.83
C LYS A 281 -2.99 10.27 -6.15
N ALA A 282 -3.57 11.47 -6.16
CA ALA A 282 -3.57 12.37 -7.32
C ALA A 282 -2.57 13.52 -7.17
N SER A 283 -1.93 13.67 -6.01
CA SER A 283 -1.09 14.82 -5.69
C SER A 283 0.37 14.60 -6.03
N GLN A 284 0.96 15.52 -6.81
CA GLN A 284 2.41 15.56 -7.04
C GLN A 284 3.21 15.70 -5.73
N ALA A 285 2.62 16.31 -4.70
CA ALA A 285 3.25 16.45 -3.40
C ALA A 285 3.54 15.10 -2.71
N SER A 286 2.90 14.01 -3.14
CA SER A 286 3.19 12.66 -2.64
C SER A 286 4.58 12.15 -3.02
N SER A 287 5.16 12.65 -4.12
CA SER A 287 6.53 12.35 -4.56
C SER A 287 7.56 13.41 -4.15
N GLN A 288 7.22 14.32 -3.22
CA GLN A 288 8.21 15.28 -2.73
C GLN A 288 9.38 14.61 -2.05
N SER A 289 10.57 15.10 -2.33
CA SER A 289 11.80 14.73 -1.62
C SER A 289 11.82 15.37 -0.23
N TRP A 290 12.50 14.73 0.70
CA TRP A 290 12.68 15.22 2.05
C TRP A 290 14.09 14.98 2.58
N LEU A 291 14.48 15.69 3.63
CA LEU A 291 15.77 15.54 4.28
C LEU A 291 15.63 14.67 5.53
N VAL A 292 16.27 13.50 5.54
CA VAL A 292 16.33 12.54 6.65
C VAL A 292 17.61 12.78 7.43
N LEU A 293 17.51 13.03 8.74
CA LEU A 293 18.64 13.46 9.57
C LEU A 293 18.89 12.51 10.73
N GLY A 294 20.11 11.98 10.77
CA GLY A 294 20.57 11.04 11.80
C GLY A 294 20.99 11.70 13.12
N ASP A 295 21.15 13.03 13.13
CA ASP A 295 21.55 13.81 14.32
C ASP A 295 20.58 14.96 14.62
N LEU A 296 19.29 14.80 14.23
CA LEU A 296 18.30 15.85 14.46
C LEU A 296 17.97 15.96 15.96
N GLU A 297 18.22 17.13 16.50
CA GLU A 297 17.94 17.48 17.89
C GLU A 297 17.17 18.81 17.95
N THR A 298 16.48 19.06 19.05
CA THR A 298 15.73 20.31 19.25
C THR A 298 16.58 21.56 19.02
N GLY A 299 17.89 21.53 19.36
CA GLY A 299 18.82 22.64 19.20
C GLY A 299 19.26 22.92 17.77
N ASN A 300 19.23 21.94 16.87
CA ASN A 300 19.73 22.08 15.49
C ASN A 300 18.61 22.15 14.44
N ILE A 301 17.33 22.13 14.83
CA ILE A 301 16.18 22.27 13.92
C ILE A 301 16.28 23.48 13.00
N PRO A 302 16.68 24.71 13.45
CA PRO A 302 16.83 25.85 12.54
C PRO A 302 17.88 25.62 11.44
N ALA A 303 18.99 24.95 11.75
CA ALA A 303 20.01 24.58 10.77
C ALA A 303 19.48 23.52 9.79
N ALA A 304 18.83 22.47 10.29
CA ALA A 304 18.16 21.46 9.48
C ALA A 304 17.15 22.05 8.50
N ALA A 305 16.31 22.97 8.98
CA ALA A 305 15.33 23.68 8.16
C ALA A 305 15.98 24.55 7.08
N ARG A 306 17.11 25.20 7.38
CA ARG A 306 17.86 25.96 6.38
C ARG A 306 18.37 25.08 5.25
N PHE A 307 18.94 23.89 5.56
CA PHE A 307 19.40 22.94 4.55
C PHE A 307 18.25 22.38 3.72
N ALA A 308 17.15 21.97 4.36
CA ALA A 308 15.99 21.48 3.64
C ALA A 308 15.45 22.53 2.65
N LYS A 309 15.31 23.78 3.08
CA LYS A 309 14.83 24.88 2.22
C LYS A 309 15.80 25.19 1.10
N ALA A 310 17.11 25.13 1.34
CA ALA A 310 18.12 25.31 0.30
C ALA A 310 18.02 24.24 -0.79
N ALA A 311 17.57 23.03 -0.43
CA ALA A 311 17.29 21.96 -1.37
C ALA A 311 15.87 21.99 -1.97
N GLY A 312 15.08 23.03 -1.69
CA GLY A 312 13.68 23.12 -2.14
C GLY A 312 12.71 22.18 -1.42
N MET A 313 13.13 21.61 -0.29
CA MET A 313 12.31 20.69 0.51
C MET A 313 11.56 21.45 1.61
N ASN A 314 10.36 21.01 1.89
CA ASN A 314 9.53 21.59 2.96
C ASN A 314 9.40 20.69 4.19
N ARG A 315 10.21 19.61 4.27
CA ARG A 315 10.12 18.61 5.34
C ARG A 315 11.50 18.10 5.74
N ILE A 316 11.69 18.00 7.06
CA ILE A 316 12.78 17.28 7.68
C ILE A 316 12.25 16.06 8.41
N TYR A 317 13.07 15.02 8.49
CA TYR A 317 12.74 13.75 9.08
C TYR A 317 13.74 13.35 10.15
N SER A 318 13.28 12.95 11.32
CA SER A 318 14.13 12.46 12.40
C SER A 318 14.37 10.95 12.26
N LEU A 319 15.64 10.60 12.15
CA LEU A 319 16.17 9.23 12.16
C LEU A 319 17.38 9.17 13.08
N THR A 320 17.24 9.58 14.32
CA THR A 320 18.33 9.67 15.31
C THR A 320 18.83 8.31 15.76
N SER A 321 18.03 7.28 15.56
CA SER A 321 18.38 5.87 15.68
C SER A 321 17.66 5.06 14.61
N SER A 322 18.01 3.79 14.42
CA SER A 322 17.35 2.92 13.45
C SER A 322 15.85 2.71 13.72
N TYR A 323 15.39 2.95 14.94
CA TYR A 323 13.99 2.89 15.33
C TYR A 323 13.33 4.28 15.42
N GLY A 324 14.04 5.36 15.14
CA GLY A 324 13.55 6.74 15.16
C GLY A 324 13.84 7.47 16.47
N PRO A 325 13.16 8.59 16.74
CA PRO A 325 13.39 9.42 17.93
C PRO A 325 12.61 8.90 19.17
N TRP A 326 12.71 7.60 19.42
CA TRP A 326 12.00 6.92 20.48
C TRP A 326 12.95 6.38 21.55
N LYS A 327 12.53 6.35 22.81
CA LYS A 327 13.30 5.72 23.90
C LYS A 327 13.46 4.22 23.68
N SER A 328 12.42 3.59 23.16
CA SER A 328 12.38 2.19 22.76
C SER A 328 11.34 2.03 21.66
N SER A 329 11.42 0.97 20.90
CA SER A 329 10.35 0.60 19.97
C SER A 329 9.34 -0.31 20.70
N GLY A 330 8.07 0.04 20.65
CA GLY A 330 6.94 -0.60 21.36
C GLY A 330 6.01 0.45 21.95
N HIS A 331 6.40 1.07 23.08
CA HIS A 331 5.62 2.17 23.69
C HIS A 331 5.80 3.53 23.02
N TYR A 332 6.76 3.69 22.14
CA TYR A 332 6.98 4.91 21.33
C TYR A 332 6.93 6.21 22.15
N GLN A 333 7.65 6.25 23.24
CA GLN A 333 7.90 7.47 24.01
C GLN A 333 9.06 8.22 23.35
N PHE A 334 8.92 9.53 23.14
CA PHE A 334 10.00 10.33 22.55
C PHE A 334 11.26 10.32 23.43
N ASP A 335 12.40 10.20 22.80
CA ASP A 335 13.72 10.31 23.41
C ASP A 335 14.15 11.78 23.59
N SER A 336 15.36 11.99 24.10
CA SER A 336 15.89 13.33 24.38
C SER A 336 16.11 14.16 23.11
N SER A 337 16.29 13.55 21.94
CA SER A 337 16.51 14.26 20.68
C SER A 337 15.36 15.19 20.33
N LEU A 338 14.13 14.75 20.59
CA LEU A 338 12.94 15.58 20.44
C LEU A 338 12.35 16.04 21.79
N GLY A 339 13.21 16.21 22.80
CA GLY A 339 12.85 16.80 24.10
C GLY A 339 12.21 15.85 25.11
N GLY A 340 12.32 14.53 24.92
CA GLY A 340 12.04 13.50 25.93
C GLY A 340 10.56 13.28 26.30
N SER A 341 9.62 13.94 25.60
CA SER A 341 8.19 13.88 25.89
C SER A 341 7.37 14.39 24.71
N ASP A 342 6.05 14.14 24.71
CA ASP A 342 5.12 14.68 23.71
C ASP A 342 5.14 16.23 23.69
N ALA A 343 5.26 16.88 24.85
CA ALA A 343 5.39 18.33 24.94
C ALA A 343 6.71 18.84 24.32
N GLY A 344 7.81 18.12 24.54
CA GLY A 344 9.09 18.42 23.91
C GLY A 344 9.06 18.27 22.40
N ALA A 345 8.46 17.17 21.92
CA ALA A 345 8.28 16.93 20.49
C ALA A 345 7.33 17.97 19.85
N ALA A 346 6.29 18.40 20.55
CA ALA A 346 5.45 19.51 20.10
C ALA A 346 6.22 20.83 19.95
N ALA A 347 7.11 21.13 20.88
CA ALA A 347 8.01 22.29 20.79
C ALA A 347 8.96 22.19 19.59
N ALA A 348 9.51 21.00 19.33
CA ALA A 348 10.33 20.70 18.16
C ALA A 348 9.57 20.92 16.84
N VAL A 349 8.33 20.42 16.75
CA VAL A 349 7.43 20.64 15.58
C VAL A 349 7.15 22.12 15.37
N ASN A 350 6.87 22.87 16.45
CA ASN A 350 6.63 24.30 16.37
C ASN A 350 7.89 25.06 15.91
N SER A 351 9.08 24.65 16.38
CA SER A 351 10.35 25.19 15.89
C SER A 351 10.53 24.93 14.38
N ALA A 352 10.26 23.70 13.91
CA ALA A 352 10.35 23.37 12.49
C ALA A 352 9.39 24.24 11.65
N ARG A 353 8.12 24.39 12.09
CA ARG A 353 7.11 25.23 11.42
C ARG A 353 7.51 26.70 11.39
N ALA A 354 8.04 27.24 12.49
CA ALA A 354 8.53 28.62 12.55
C ALA A 354 9.70 28.87 11.57
N ASN A 355 10.46 27.82 11.22
CA ASN A 355 11.52 27.86 10.23
C ASN A 355 11.05 27.47 8.82
N GLY A 356 9.74 27.28 8.59
CA GLY A 356 9.12 27.04 7.29
C GLY A 356 9.21 25.61 6.78
N VAL A 357 9.45 24.63 7.65
CA VAL A 357 9.45 23.20 7.32
C VAL A 357 8.54 22.41 8.27
N GLN A 358 8.15 21.24 7.84
CA GLN A 358 7.41 20.27 8.64
C GLN A 358 8.36 19.21 9.20
N LEU A 359 7.99 18.60 10.34
CA LEU A 359 8.74 17.54 10.99
C LEU A 359 8.03 16.21 10.79
N GLY A 360 8.77 15.21 10.35
CA GLY A 360 8.39 13.79 10.31
C GLY A 360 9.33 12.94 11.17
N VAL A 361 8.92 11.71 11.44
CA VAL A 361 9.67 10.76 12.25
C VAL A 361 9.70 9.37 11.61
N HIS A 362 10.80 8.67 11.81
CA HIS A 362 10.92 7.25 11.51
C HIS A 362 10.37 6.41 12.65
N THR A 363 9.80 5.25 12.31
CA THR A 363 9.24 4.30 13.29
C THR A 363 9.41 2.89 12.78
N LEU A 364 9.90 1.99 13.63
CA LEU A 364 9.76 0.55 13.42
C LEU A 364 8.40 0.12 13.98
N SER A 365 7.52 -0.35 13.12
CA SER A 365 6.10 -0.59 13.44
C SER A 365 5.90 -1.98 14.01
N ASP A 366 5.26 -2.09 15.19
CA ASP A 366 5.07 -3.35 15.94
C ASP A 366 6.38 -4.14 16.10
N PHE A 367 7.46 -3.43 16.26
CA PHE A 367 8.77 -3.96 16.54
C PHE A 367 9.09 -3.69 18.01
N ILE A 368 8.85 -4.65 18.88
CA ILE A 368 9.06 -4.47 20.32
C ILE A 368 10.52 -4.79 20.64
N SER A 369 11.29 -3.76 21.00
CA SER A 369 12.73 -3.90 21.23
C SER A 369 13.03 -4.72 22.47
N THR A 370 13.92 -5.71 22.30
CA THR A 370 14.26 -6.70 23.34
C THR A 370 15.45 -6.28 24.19
N GLY A 371 16.34 -5.43 23.67
CA GLY A 371 17.51 -4.92 24.37
C GLY A 371 18.49 -6.01 24.84
N ASP A 372 18.58 -7.12 24.13
CA ASP A 372 19.31 -8.29 24.59
C ASP A 372 20.11 -8.99 23.47
N GLU A 373 21.30 -9.48 23.83
CA GLU A 373 22.10 -10.40 23.01
C GLU A 373 21.35 -11.77 22.86
N PRO A 374 21.57 -12.55 21.81
CA PRO A 374 22.56 -12.38 20.73
C PRO A 374 22.07 -11.69 19.46
N TYR A 375 21.02 -10.92 19.56
CA TYR A 375 20.41 -10.27 18.41
C TYR A 375 21.23 -9.04 17.99
N ASP A 376 21.33 -8.75 16.72
CA ASP A 376 22.04 -7.59 16.16
C ASP A 376 21.51 -6.25 16.69
N TRP A 377 20.34 -6.28 17.30
CA TRP A 377 19.63 -5.13 17.84
C TRP A 377 19.70 -5.02 19.37
N ALA A 378 20.62 -5.72 20.02
CA ALA A 378 20.83 -5.66 21.47
C ALA A 378 21.14 -4.25 22.00
N TRP A 379 21.62 -3.35 21.15
CA TRP A 379 21.85 -1.95 21.43
C TRP A 379 20.58 -1.09 21.48
N PHE A 380 19.41 -1.64 21.10
CA PHE A 380 18.14 -0.98 21.36
C PHE A 380 17.73 -1.16 22.82
N PRO A 381 17.34 -0.09 23.51
CA PRO A 381 16.78 -0.22 24.84
C PRO A 381 15.56 -1.16 24.85
N ARG A 382 15.49 -2.05 25.85
CA ARG A 382 14.35 -2.94 26.00
C ARG A 382 13.08 -2.12 26.26
N ASP A 383 11.99 -2.51 25.61
CA ASP A 383 10.69 -1.88 25.81
C ASP A 383 9.98 -2.44 27.05
N ASP A 384 9.15 -1.61 27.68
CA ASP A 384 8.40 -1.94 28.88
C ASP A 384 7.43 -3.13 28.71
N TYR A 385 7.01 -3.49 27.48
CA TYR A 385 6.25 -4.72 27.24
C TYR A 385 6.99 -5.99 27.68
N LEU A 386 8.29 -5.92 27.82
CA LEU A 386 9.14 -7.04 28.23
C LEU A 386 9.60 -6.95 29.69
N GLU A 387 9.24 -5.89 30.43
CA GLU A 387 9.57 -5.79 31.86
C GLU A 387 8.77 -6.83 32.65
N PRO A 388 9.40 -7.48 33.66
CA PRO A 388 8.74 -8.53 34.43
C PRO A 388 7.58 -7.99 35.33
N PRO A 389 6.43 -8.69 35.33
CA PRO A 389 6.09 -9.82 34.47
C PRO A 389 5.82 -9.35 33.05
N ALA A 390 6.46 -10.02 32.08
CA ALA A 390 6.31 -9.63 30.68
C ALA A 390 4.86 -9.71 30.22
N ASP A 391 4.48 -8.81 29.33
CA ASP A 391 3.11 -8.71 28.83
C ASP A 391 2.66 -10.02 28.16
N ASN A 392 1.54 -10.57 28.59
CA ASN A 392 0.99 -11.82 28.06
C ASN A 392 0.27 -11.62 26.70
N ARG A 393 0.15 -10.38 26.23
CA ARG A 393 -0.46 -10.02 24.93
C ARG A 393 0.53 -10.05 23.78
N LEU A 394 1.81 -10.38 24.04
CA LEU A 394 2.78 -10.64 22.98
C LEU A 394 2.32 -11.83 22.12
N ALA A 395 2.58 -11.76 20.81
CA ALA A 395 2.26 -12.86 19.90
C ALA A 395 3.09 -14.10 20.21
N THR A 396 2.43 -15.23 20.37
CA THR A 396 3.09 -16.53 20.66
C THR A 396 2.51 -17.61 19.75
N GLY A 397 3.34 -18.62 19.45
CA GLY A 397 2.91 -19.78 18.65
C GLY A 397 3.68 -21.03 19.05
N GLY A 398 3.14 -22.22 18.73
CA GLY A 398 3.80 -23.47 19.03
C GLY A 398 3.88 -23.74 20.54
N THR A 399 2.74 -24.05 21.14
CA THR A 399 2.63 -24.37 22.58
C THR A 399 3.09 -25.79 22.86
N ALA A 400 3.72 -25.99 24.03
CA ALA A 400 4.09 -27.28 24.58
C ALA A 400 3.98 -27.25 26.11
N SER A 401 4.18 -28.41 26.76
CA SER A 401 4.19 -28.49 28.21
C SER A 401 5.49 -29.10 28.72
N LEU A 402 5.95 -28.64 29.87
CA LEU A 402 7.08 -29.24 30.55
C LEU A 402 6.77 -30.69 30.93
N THR A 403 7.62 -31.64 30.57
CA THR A 403 7.48 -33.05 30.97
C THR A 403 8.21 -33.37 32.25
N ARG A 404 8.99 -32.41 32.76
CA ARG A 404 9.73 -32.49 34.01
C ARG A 404 9.72 -31.14 34.71
N PRO A 405 9.78 -31.15 36.05
CA PRO A 405 9.97 -29.90 36.77
C PRO A 405 11.27 -29.21 36.35
N LEU A 406 11.23 -27.88 36.25
CA LEU A 406 12.39 -27.05 35.89
C LEU A 406 12.75 -26.18 37.09
N THR A 407 13.96 -26.31 37.64
CA THR A 407 14.45 -25.43 38.71
C THR A 407 15.02 -24.14 38.11
N ALA A 408 15.21 -23.13 38.96
CA ALA A 408 15.79 -21.84 38.52
C ALA A 408 17.23 -21.97 37.96
N GLY A 409 17.94 -23.04 38.35
CA GLY A 409 19.33 -23.29 37.94
C GLY A 409 19.49 -24.23 36.73
N ASP A 410 18.40 -24.83 36.23
CA ASP A 410 18.50 -25.79 35.14
C ASP A 410 18.77 -25.09 33.82
N THR A 411 19.66 -25.74 33.03
CA THR A 411 20.04 -25.30 31.69
C THR A 411 19.59 -26.28 30.59
N THR A 412 18.68 -27.17 30.96
CA THR A 412 18.05 -28.14 30.05
C THR A 412 16.55 -28.13 30.28
N VAL A 413 15.76 -28.04 29.26
CA VAL A 413 14.28 -28.05 29.31
C VAL A 413 13.76 -29.28 28.59
N TYR A 414 12.78 -29.98 29.15
CA TYR A 414 12.13 -31.13 28.52
C TYR A 414 10.65 -30.83 28.28
N LEU A 415 10.19 -31.09 27.05
CA LEU A 415 8.87 -30.79 26.58
C LEU A 415 8.17 -32.02 25.99
N ASP A 416 6.84 -32.05 26.01
CA ASP A 416 6.00 -33.07 25.38
C ASP A 416 5.98 -32.93 23.85
N ASP A 417 6.10 -31.71 23.31
CA ASP A 417 6.24 -31.44 21.88
C ASP A 417 7.29 -30.35 21.65
N GLY A 418 8.20 -30.59 20.75
CA GLY A 418 9.24 -29.67 20.34
C GLY A 418 9.46 -29.63 18.84
N ALA A 419 8.61 -30.30 18.06
CA ALA A 419 8.80 -30.40 16.61
C ALA A 419 8.88 -29.03 15.96
N LEU A 420 8.02 -28.08 16.35
CA LEU A 420 8.04 -26.71 15.88
C LEU A 420 9.25 -25.91 16.38
N LEU A 421 9.83 -26.30 17.52
CA LEU A 421 10.98 -25.62 18.11
C LEU A 421 12.30 -26.06 17.46
N ALA A 422 12.33 -27.27 16.88
CA ALA A 422 13.48 -27.80 16.14
C ALA A 422 13.60 -27.20 14.74
N ALA A 423 12.50 -26.77 14.13
CA ALA A 423 12.49 -26.16 12.81
C ALA A 423 13.12 -24.76 12.89
N GLY A 424 14.42 -24.66 12.70
CA GLY A 424 15.31 -23.53 12.82
C GLY A 424 14.70 -22.16 12.55
N ALA A 425 14.24 -21.50 13.59
CA ALA A 425 13.87 -20.11 13.53
C ALA A 425 15.02 -19.26 14.00
N SER A 426 15.15 -18.08 13.41
CA SER A 426 16.22 -17.14 13.67
C SER A 426 16.34 -16.73 15.14
N TYR A 427 15.25 -16.85 15.91
CA TYR A 427 15.22 -16.46 17.32
C TYR A 427 14.47 -17.51 18.13
N SER A 428 15.18 -18.18 19.02
CA SER A 428 14.72 -19.34 19.80
C SER A 428 14.36 -18.90 21.21
N ILE A 429 13.25 -18.19 21.40
CA ILE A 429 12.77 -17.76 22.70
C ILE A 429 11.48 -18.50 23.07
N LEU A 430 11.46 -19.09 24.26
CA LEU A 430 10.28 -19.63 24.89
C LEU A 430 9.83 -18.74 26.04
N ARG A 431 8.54 -18.59 26.20
CA ARG A 431 7.91 -18.11 27.40
C ARG A 431 7.48 -19.29 28.25
N ILE A 432 7.88 -19.33 29.51
CA ILE A 432 7.47 -20.30 30.51
C ILE A 432 6.91 -19.52 31.71
N GLY A 433 5.59 -19.41 31.84
CA GLY A 433 5.00 -18.45 32.79
C GLY A 433 5.43 -17.02 32.47
N ASP A 434 6.08 -16.34 33.41
CA ASP A 434 6.60 -14.99 33.26
C ASP A 434 8.09 -14.95 32.88
N GLU A 435 8.72 -16.11 32.68
CA GLU A 435 10.13 -16.20 32.33
C GLU A 435 10.30 -16.36 30.80
N PHE A 436 11.28 -15.64 30.24
CA PHE A 436 11.79 -15.87 28.89
C PHE A 436 13.07 -16.68 28.93
N VAL A 437 13.14 -17.67 28.04
CA VAL A 437 14.23 -18.64 27.97
C VAL A 437 14.68 -18.78 26.53
N SER A 438 15.96 -18.57 26.25
CA SER A 438 16.51 -18.93 24.92
C SER A 438 17.09 -20.34 24.93
N TYR A 439 17.18 -20.96 23.77
CA TYR A 439 17.78 -22.29 23.58
C TYR A 439 18.56 -22.36 22.26
N GLY A 440 19.58 -23.23 22.23
CA GLY A 440 20.41 -23.41 21.04
C GLY A 440 19.87 -24.47 20.09
N ALA A 441 19.36 -25.58 20.61
CA ALA A 441 18.82 -26.68 19.82
C ALA A 441 17.66 -27.40 20.54
N ALA A 442 16.78 -28.02 19.74
CA ALA A 442 15.70 -28.89 20.21
C ALA A 442 15.86 -30.26 19.56
N GLU A 443 15.96 -31.31 20.37
CA GLU A 443 16.22 -32.68 19.94
C GLU A 443 15.16 -33.61 20.53
N GLN A 444 14.63 -34.54 19.74
CA GLN A 444 13.73 -35.56 20.24
C GLN A 444 14.52 -36.66 20.93
N VAL A 445 14.22 -36.93 22.18
CA VAL A 445 14.81 -37.96 23.00
C VAL A 445 13.71 -38.89 23.53
N GLY A 446 13.51 -40.04 22.86
CA GLY A 446 12.39 -40.91 23.13
C GLY A 446 11.04 -40.28 22.84
N LYS A 447 10.22 -40.08 23.85
CA LYS A 447 8.91 -39.40 23.73
C LYS A 447 8.95 -37.92 24.07
N GLU A 448 10.07 -37.44 24.56
CA GLU A 448 10.25 -36.06 25.01
C GLU A 448 11.10 -35.29 24.00
N TRP A 449 10.98 -33.99 24.03
CA TRP A 449 11.88 -33.07 23.37
C TRP A 449 12.79 -32.40 24.38
N LYS A 450 14.08 -32.39 24.09
CA LYS A 450 15.11 -31.80 24.94
C LYS A 450 15.65 -30.53 24.30
N LEU A 451 15.52 -29.40 24.99
CA LEU A 451 16.18 -28.16 24.63
C LEU A 451 17.55 -28.09 25.28
N THR A 452 18.56 -27.74 24.48
CA THR A 452 19.96 -27.58 24.90
C THR A 452 20.49 -26.20 24.61
N GLY A 453 21.60 -25.81 25.26
CA GLY A 453 22.10 -24.43 25.16
C GLY A 453 21.14 -23.41 25.77
N VAL A 454 20.40 -23.83 26.79
CA VAL A 454 19.37 -23.01 27.41
C VAL A 454 20.00 -21.88 28.23
N GLN A 455 19.55 -20.67 27.98
CA GLN A 455 19.84 -19.49 28.79
C GLN A 455 18.56 -19.02 29.43
N ARG A 456 18.58 -18.90 30.75
CA ARG A 456 17.43 -18.50 31.58
C ARG A 456 17.38 -16.98 31.71
N ALA A 457 16.24 -16.48 32.19
CA ALA A 457 16.05 -15.07 32.52
C ALA A 457 16.36 -14.09 31.38
N ARG A 458 15.96 -14.42 30.16
CA ARG A 458 16.14 -13.54 29.00
C ARG A 458 15.21 -12.33 29.07
N TRP A 459 15.55 -11.27 28.36
CA TRP A 459 14.78 -10.04 28.26
C TRP A 459 14.37 -9.45 29.61
N GLY A 460 15.28 -9.51 30.59
CA GLY A 460 15.06 -8.99 31.92
C GLY A 460 14.11 -9.80 32.82
N SER A 461 13.58 -10.93 32.35
CA SER A 461 12.79 -11.83 33.21
C SER A 461 13.63 -12.46 34.31
N VAL A 462 13.01 -13.13 35.25
CA VAL A 462 13.68 -13.76 36.40
C VAL A 462 13.59 -15.27 36.27
N ALA A 463 14.71 -15.98 36.45
CA ALA A 463 14.72 -17.44 36.48
C ALA A 463 13.90 -17.95 37.65
N ALA A 464 12.88 -18.73 37.37
CA ALA A 464 11.97 -19.29 38.36
C ALA A 464 11.90 -20.82 38.27
N ALA A 465 11.38 -21.45 39.31
CA ALA A 465 11.00 -22.86 39.26
C ALA A 465 9.65 -23.01 38.58
N HIS A 466 9.56 -23.97 37.65
CA HIS A 466 8.31 -24.26 36.93
C HIS A 466 7.93 -25.73 37.15
N PRO A 467 6.69 -26.05 37.46
CA PRO A 467 6.26 -27.42 37.69
C PRO A 467 6.19 -28.23 36.38
N GLU A 468 6.25 -29.56 36.48
CA GLU A 468 5.81 -30.44 35.41
C GLU A 468 4.41 -30.11 34.94
N GLY A 469 4.13 -30.16 33.65
CA GLY A 469 2.90 -29.70 33.04
C GLY A 469 2.82 -28.18 32.83
N GLY A 470 3.85 -27.41 33.21
CA GLY A 470 3.92 -25.97 32.98
C GLY A 470 3.86 -25.66 31.48
N HIS A 471 2.97 -24.76 31.10
CA HIS A 471 2.81 -24.39 29.71
C HIS A 471 3.97 -23.53 29.20
N THR A 472 4.40 -23.84 27.99
CA THR A 472 5.40 -23.06 27.26
C THR A 472 4.82 -22.61 25.94
N ALA A 473 5.25 -21.45 25.46
CA ALA A 473 4.92 -20.99 24.13
C ALA A 473 6.13 -20.29 23.50
N ARG A 474 6.34 -20.51 22.22
CA ARG A 474 7.35 -19.76 21.48
C ARG A 474 6.90 -18.32 21.33
N VAL A 475 7.75 -17.37 21.69
CA VAL A 475 7.51 -15.95 21.42
C VAL A 475 7.81 -15.68 19.95
N MET A 476 6.88 -15.02 19.29
CA MET A 476 7.08 -14.60 17.91
C MET A 476 7.99 -13.38 17.86
N ALA A 477 8.95 -13.45 16.97
CA ALA A 477 9.87 -12.36 16.70
C ALA A 477 9.93 -12.11 15.19
N ASN A 478 10.12 -10.87 14.80
CA ASN A 478 10.34 -10.51 13.40
C ASN A 478 11.74 -10.96 12.93
N SER A 479 12.08 -10.70 11.65
CA SER A 479 13.36 -11.11 11.07
C SER A 479 14.57 -10.42 11.70
N TYR A 480 14.36 -9.41 12.50
CA TYR A 480 15.40 -8.63 13.17
C TYR A 480 15.47 -8.88 14.67
N GLY A 481 14.64 -9.78 15.20
CA GLY A 481 14.66 -10.19 16.61
C GLY A 481 13.84 -9.32 17.56
N GLY A 482 13.08 -8.36 17.04
CA GLY A 482 12.09 -7.64 17.82
C GLY A 482 10.91 -8.57 18.15
N ALA A 483 10.42 -8.55 19.38
CA ALA A 483 9.19 -9.25 19.73
C ALA A 483 7.99 -8.59 19.03
N ILE A 484 6.94 -9.39 18.78
CA ILE A 484 5.75 -8.96 18.06
C ILE A 484 4.58 -8.85 19.03
N GLY A 485 3.83 -7.75 18.94
CA GLY A 485 2.58 -7.56 19.67
C GLY A 485 1.44 -8.39 19.11
N GLY A 486 0.61 -8.96 19.97
CA GLY A 486 -0.68 -9.51 19.55
C GLY A 486 -1.71 -8.40 19.29
N HIS A 487 -2.93 -8.77 18.91
CA HIS A 487 -3.97 -7.81 18.50
C HIS A 487 -4.21 -6.65 19.49
N ALA A 488 -4.24 -6.95 20.79
CA ALA A 488 -4.45 -5.92 21.81
C ALA A 488 -3.25 -4.96 21.94
N VAL A 489 -2.03 -5.42 21.69
CA VAL A 489 -0.84 -4.57 21.63
C VAL A 489 -0.85 -3.70 20.39
N LEU A 490 -1.27 -4.24 19.23
CA LEU A 490 -1.48 -3.43 18.01
C LEU A 490 -2.49 -2.29 18.26
N ASP A 491 -3.55 -2.57 19.01
CA ASP A 491 -4.52 -1.56 19.43
C ASP A 491 -3.87 -0.44 20.25
N GLU A 492 -3.06 -0.80 21.22
CA GLU A 492 -2.38 0.13 22.13
C GLU A 492 -1.33 0.97 21.38
N ILE A 493 -0.56 0.33 20.48
CA ILE A 493 0.39 1.03 19.60
C ILE A 493 -0.35 2.05 18.72
N SER A 494 -1.46 1.63 18.10
CA SER A 494 -2.29 2.55 17.29
C SER A 494 -2.79 3.75 18.12
N ASP A 495 -3.25 3.50 19.35
CA ASP A 495 -3.72 4.53 20.26
C ASP A 495 -2.59 5.48 20.65
N ARG A 496 -1.41 4.94 20.95
CA ARG A 496 -0.22 5.72 21.27
C ARG A 496 0.25 6.60 20.12
N LEU A 497 0.38 6.04 18.93
CA LEU A 497 0.80 6.80 17.74
C LEU A 497 -0.21 7.91 17.41
N THR A 498 -1.51 7.60 17.45
CA THR A 498 -2.56 8.60 17.27
C THR A 498 -2.41 9.76 18.27
N THR A 499 -2.22 9.42 19.55
CA THR A 499 -2.06 10.43 20.63
C THR A 499 -0.80 11.27 20.38
N ALA A 500 0.31 10.64 20.04
CA ALA A 500 1.56 11.33 19.76
C ALA A 500 1.39 12.34 18.62
N TRP A 501 0.76 11.96 17.51
CA TRP A 501 0.61 12.87 16.37
C TRP A 501 -0.39 14.01 16.61
N ASN A 502 -1.51 13.72 17.26
CA ASN A 502 -2.49 14.75 17.59
C ASN A 502 -1.94 15.75 18.62
N THR A 503 -1.14 15.28 19.57
CA THR A 503 -0.55 16.14 20.61
C THR A 503 0.62 16.96 20.07
N THR A 504 1.49 16.38 19.27
CA THR A 504 2.72 17.03 18.81
C THR A 504 2.53 17.81 17.51
N GLY A 505 1.57 17.41 16.69
CA GLY A 505 1.38 17.98 15.36
C GLY A 505 2.42 17.52 14.34
N ILE A 506 3.11 16.39 14.55
CA ILE A 506 3.93 15.72 13.54
C ILE A 506 3.05 15.40 12.33
N THR A 507 3.55 15.66 11.12
CA THR A 507 2.82 15.48 9.87
C THR A 507 3.51 14.53 8.88
N GLY A 508 4.39 13.69 9.36
CA GLY A 508 5.04 12.67 8.54
C GLY A 508 5.54 11.50 9.35
N MET A 509 5.42 10.31 8.78
CA MET A 509 5.90 9.09 9.40
C MET A 509 6.37 8.09 8.38
N SER A 510 7.50 7.44 8.67
CA SER A 510 7.92 6.23 8.00
C SER A 510 7.48 5.03 8.83
N TRP A 511 6.65 4.17 8.25
CA TRP A 511 6.20 2.90 8.79
C TRP A 511 7.16 1.81 8.32
N ASP A 512 8.33 1.72 8.92
CA ASP A 512 9.25 0.64 8.64
C ASP A 512 8.94 -0.57 9.52
N GLY A 513 9.31 -1.78 9.07
CA GLY A 513 9.04 -3.03 9.79
C GLY A 513 7.54 -3.35 9.93
N LEU A 514 6.67 -2.79 9.11
CA LEU A 514 5.21 -2.97 9.19
C LEU A 514 4.77 -4.43 9.02
N GLU A 515 5.63 -5.29 8.45
CA GLU A 515 5.43 -6.74 8.40
C GLU A 515 5.25 -7.38 9.77
N SER A 516 5.84 -6.82 10.82
CA SER A 516 5.68 -7.35 12.19
C SER A 516 4.21 -7.46 12.59
N ALA A 517 3.40 -6.47 12.23
CA ALA A 517 1.96 -6.50 12.47
C ALA A 517 1.25 -7.67 11.75
N SER A 518 1.75 -8.10 10.58
CA SER A 518 1.23 -9.29 9.90
C SER A 518 1.75 -10.60 10.48
N GLU A 519 3.00 -10.60 10.96
CA GLU A 519 3.65 -11.76 11.57
C GLU A 519 3.09 -12.09 12.97
N SER A 520 2.25 -11.24 13.52
CA SER A 520 1.41 -11.53 14.69
C SER A 520 0.36 -12.64 14.45
N GLY A 521 0.26 -13.16 13.23
CA GLY A 521 -0.75 -14.11 12.80
C GLY A 521 -1.99 -13.47 12.15
N TRP A 522 -2.13 -12.16 12.25
CA TRP A 522 -3.30 -11.45 11.73
C TRP A 522 -3.19 -11.07 10.25
N GLY A 523 -2.03 -11.28 9.61
CA GLY A 523 -1.81 -11.07 8.17
C GLY A 523 -2.07 -9.63 7.72
N ALA A 524 -2.66 -9.45 6.53
CA ALA A 524 -3.00 -8.13 6.02
C ALA A 524 -3.97 -7.37 6.93
N TYR A 525 -4.86 -8.09 7.64
CA TYR A 525 -5.73 -7.49 8.64
C TYR A 525 -4.94 -6.84 9.78
N GLY A 526 -3.88 -7.49 10.30
CA GLY A 526 -3.04 -6.91 11.36
C GLY A 526 -2.41 -5.57 10.94
N MET A 527 -1.87 -5.52 9.73
CA MET A 527 -1.34 -4.28 9.16
C MET A 527 -2.43 -3.21 8.97
N ALA A 528 -3.58 -3.59 8.39
CA ALA A 528 -4.69 -2.68 8.19
C ALA A 528 -5.25 -2.16 9.52
N HIS A 529 -5.35 -3.02 10.52
CA HIS A 529 -5.82 -2.66 11.85
C HIS A 529 -4.92 -1.61 12.49
N LEU A 530 -3.61 -1.80 12.49
CA LEU A 530 -2.66 -0.84 13.00
C LEU A 530 -2.73 0.50 12.24
N VAL A 531 -2.58 0.47 10.92
CA VAL A 531 -2.45 1.68 10.08
C VAL A 531 -3.78 2.43 9.96
N ASN A 532 -4.85 1.74 9.57
CA ASN A 532 -6.13 2.40 9.28
C ASN A 532 -6.81 2.91 10.56
N LYS A 533 -6.71 2.17 11.67
CA LYS A 533 -7.22 2.63 12.97
C LYS A 533 -6.52 3.92 13.40
N THR A 534 -5.19 3.97 13.27
CA THR A 534 -4.40 5.17 13.54
C THR A 534 -4.85 6.32 12.64
N PHE A 535 -4.93 6.07 11.33
CA PHE A 535 -5.22 7.11 10.34
C PHE A 535 -6.65 7.68 10.45
N ARG A 536 -7.64 6.86 10.82
CA ARG A 536 -9.02 7.32 11.05
C ARG A 536 -9.13 8.31 12.21
N ARG A 537 -8.19 8.27 13.16
CA ARG A 537 -8.20 9.00 14.41
C ARG A 537 -7.21 10.16 14.48
N VAL A 538 -6.29 10.25 13.51
CA VAL A 538 -5.39 11.41 13.38
C VAL A 538 -6.18 12.63 12.92
N ASP A 539 -5.97 13.76 13.59
CA ASP A 539 -6.64 15.03 13.29
C ASP A 539 -6.13 15.64 11.98
N ALA A 540 -4.81 15.61 11.75
CA ALA A 540 -4.18 16.18 10.57
C ALA A 540 -4.35 15.26 9.36
N LYS A 541 -5.48 15.34 8.67
CA LYS A 541 -5.76 14.57 7.44
C LYS A 541 -5.32 15.28 6.16
N ASP A 542 -4.84 16.50 6.25
CA ASP A 542 -4.18 17.23 5.16
C ASP A 542 -2.73 17.55 5.56
N GLY A 543 -1.82 17.32 4.63
CA GLY A 543 -0.40 17.55 4.82
C GLY A 543 0.36 16.42 5.50
N PHE A 544 -0.28 15.32 5.90
CA PHE A 544 0.38 14.16 6.51
C PHE A 544 0.90 13.23 5.41
N ILE A 545 2.20 12.95 5.40
CA ILE A 545 2.83 11.98 4.50
C ILE A 545 3.16 10.71 5.28
N SER A 546 2.59 9.60 4.84
CA SER A 546 2.89 8.24 5.32
C SER A 546 3.74 7.51 4.30
N GLU A 547 4.99 7.21 4.66
CA GLU A 547 5.86 6.34 3.89
C GLU A 547 5.92 4.95 4.54
N THR A 548 6.06 3.90 3.76
CA THR A 548 6.10 2.54 4.28
C THR A 548 7.10 1.68 3.53
N SER A 549 7.70 0.71 4.22
CA SER A 549 8.47 -0.38 3.62
C SER A 549 7.57 -1.51 3.11
N ARG A 550 6.30 -1.56 3.53
CA ARG A 550 5.33 -2.59 3.14
C ARG A 550 3.93 -2.03 2.97
N MET A 551 3.18 -2.60 2.02
CA MET A 551 1.82 -2.16 1.73
C MET A 551 0.93 -3.37 1.40
N THR A 552 -0.31 -3.33 1.85
CA THR A 552 -1.36 -4.27 1.44
C THR A 552 -2.45 -3.51 0.70
N SER A 553 -3.36 -4.23 0.05
CA SER A 553 -4.53 -3.62 -0.57
C SER A 553 -5.37 -2.81 0.44
N ASN A 554 -5.42 -3.27 1.68
CA ASN A 554 -6.18 -2.65 2.76
C ASN A 554 -5.52 -1.39 3.35
N THR A 555 -4.18 -1.26 3.25
CA THR A 555 -3.45 -0.09 3.72
C THR A 555 -3.18 0.94 2.62
N TRP A 556 -3.45 0.58 1.36
CA TRP A 556 -3.16 1.41 0.18
C TRP A 556 -3.80 2.81 0.27
N ASP A 557 -5.03 2.90 0.77
CA ASP A 557 -5.75 4.17 0.87
C ASP A 557 -5.14 5.12 1.91
N ALA A 558 -4.62 4.59 3.02
CA ALA A 558 -4.02 5.37 4.11
C ALA A 558 -2.58 5.81 3.81
N LEU A 559 -1.77 4.91 3.25
CA LEU A 559 -0.35 5.12 3.03
C LEU A 559 -0.11 5.97 1.78
N THR A 560 0.71 7.01 1.89
CA THR A 560 0.96 7.96 0.80
C THR A 560 1.82 7.33 -0.28
N ARG A 561 2.93 6.70 0.12
CA ARG A 561 3.95 6.15 -0.76
C ARG A 561 4.67 4.96 -0.13
N ALA A 562 5.30 4.15 -0.95
CA ALA A 562 6.20 3.11 -0.52
C ALA A 562 7.63 3.50 -0.92
N SER A 563 8.55 3.37 0.03
CA SER A 563 9.97 3.56 -0.20
C SER A 563 10.69 2.39 0.45
N TRP A 564 11.47 1.70 -0.32
CA TRP A 564 12.39 0.68 0.15
C TRP A 564 13.62 0.70 -0.76
N GLY A 565 14.68 0.25 -0.27
CA GLY A 565 15.98 0.43 -0.86
C GLY A 565 16.79 1.34 0.04
N GLU A 566 17.48 0.71 0.98
CA GLU A 566 18.41 1.38 1.84
C GLU A 566 19.58 1.92 1.01
N VAL A 567 20.12 3.00 1.47
CA VAL A 567 21.25 3.67 0.87
C VAL A 567 22.40 2.70 0.58
N GLY A 568 22.71 2.54 -0.70
CA GLY A 568 23.84 1.72 -1.16
C GLY A 568 23.56 0.23 -1.29
N SER A 569 22.38 -0.27 -0.94
CA SER A 569 22.02 -1.68 -1.03
C SER A 569 21.17 -2.05 -2.25
N THR A 570 20.49 -1.08 -2.86
CA THR A 570 19.58 -1.30 -3.99
C THR A 570 20.20 -0.80 -5.29
N SER A 571 20.28 -1.67 -6.31
CA SER A 571 20.73 -1.24 -7.64
C SER A 571 19.71 -0.33 -8.32
N MET A 572 20.15 0.50 -9.26
CA MET A 572 19.25 1.39 -9.99
C MET A 572 18.27 0.61 -10.89
N GLU A 573 18.66 -0.55 -11.38
CA GLU A 573 17.79 -1.48 -12.12
C GLU A 573 16.62 -1.96 -11.22
N GLN A 574 16.91 -2.30 -9.96
CA GLN A 574 15.88 -2.65 -8.99
C GLN A 574 14.98 -1.44 -8.66
N VAL A 575 15.56 -0.24 -8.57
CA VAL A 575 14.78 1.00 -8.39
C VAL A 575 13.82 1.21 -9.56
N PHE A 576 14.24 0.92 -10.80
CA PHE A 576 13.33 0.99 -11.96
C PHE A 576 12.22 -0.04 -11.87
N ALA A 577 12.52 -1.29 -11.49
CA ALA A 577 11.50 -2.31 -11.27
C ALA A 577 10.51 -1.90 -10.16
N ASN A 578 11.02 -1.37 -9.05
CA ASN A 578 10.19 -0.85 -7.96
C ASN A 578 9.27 0.27 -8.46
N ASN A 579 9.76 1.19 -9.29
CA ASN A 579 8.95 2.28 -9.84
C ASN A 579 7.91 1.79 -10.87
N LYS A 580 8.20 0.74 -11.62
CA LYS A 580 7.18 0.06 -12.46
C LYS A 580 6.03 -0.46 -11.58
N TYR A 581 6.35 -1.12 -10.46
CA TYR A 581 5.36 -1.56 -9.48
C TYR A 581 4.59 -0.37 -8.87
N LEU A 582 5.27 0.71 -8.46
CA LEU A 582 4.61 1.89 -7.90
C LEU A 582 3.60 2.50 -8.88
N GLN A 583 3.98 2.67 -10.14
CA GLN A 583 3.12 3.21 -11.19
C GLN A 583 1.93 2.28 -11.49
N ALA A 584 2.15 0.96 -11.51
CA ALA A 584 1.07 -0.01 -11.69
C ALA A 584 0.02 0.12 -10.57
N ASN A 585 0.44 0.46 -9.36
CA ASN A 585 -0.39 0.61 -8.17
C ASN A 585 -0.89 2.05 -7.91
N TYR A 586 -0.77 2.98 -8.85
CA TYR A 586 -1.13 4.40 -8.66
C TYR A 586 -0.47 5.03 -7.43
N LEU A 587 0.79 4.68 -7.20
CA LEU A 587 1.64 5.24 -6.16
C LEU A 587 2.64 6.22 -6.78
N PRO A 588 3.08 7.24 -6.04
CA PRO A 588 4.11 8.15 -6.54
C PRO A 588 5.44 7.42 -6.72
N GLY A 589 6.22 7.85 -7.71
CA GLY A 589 7.57 7.35 -7.91
C GLY A 589 8.49 7.71 -6.74
N MET A 590 9.36 6.78 -6.36
CA MET A 590 10.34 6.92 -5.29
C MET A 590 11.68 6.29 -5.70
N LEU A 591 12.79 7.00 -5.47
CA LEU A 591 14.14 6.43 -5.62
C LEU A 591 14.57 5.62 -4.39
N GLY A 592 13.88 5.79 -3.27
CA GLY A 592 14.29 5.28 -1.98
C GLY A 592 15.06 6.32 -1.16
N TRP A 593 15.83 5.86 -0.18
CA TRP A 593 16.66 6.70 0.66
C TRP A 593 18.09 6.71 0.13
N ILE A 594 18.59 7.90 -0.15
CA ILE A 594 19.89 8.12 -0.78
C ILE A 594 20.77 8.94 0.16
N SER A 595 22.01 8.48 0.36
CA SER A 595 23.01 9.24 1.12
C SER A 595 23.30 10.59 0.46
N LEU A 596 23.32 11.64 1.28
CA LEU A 596 23.75 12.99 0.94
C LEU A 596 24.87 13.41 1.88
N ASN A 597 26.10 13.44 1.36
CA ASN A 597 27.26 13.88 2.11
C ASN A 597 27.79 15.19 1.51
N GLY A 598 28.25 16.09 2.37
CA GLY A 598 28.88 17.33 1.90
C GLY A 598 30.13 17.11 1.05
N SER A 599 30.69 15.92 1.00
CA SER A 599 31.82 15.51 0.17
C SER A 599 31.43 14.85 -1.15
N ASP A 600 30.13 14.62 -1.42
CA ASP A 600 29.70 13.99 -2.67
C ASP A 600 30.05 14.84 -3.88
N SER A 601 30.32 14.19 -5.03
CA SER A 601 30.52 14.92 -6.28
C SER A 601 29.20 15.39 -6.87
N LEU A 602 29.19 16.56 -7.48
CA LEU A 602 28.02 17.08 -8.18
C LEU A 602 27.58 16.13 -9.30
N LEU A 603 28.53 15.59 -10.07
CA LEU A 603 28.24 14.63 -11.15
C LEU A 603 27.46 13.41 -10.65
N SER A 604 27.90 12.82 -9.53
CA SER A 604 27.22 11.66 -8.93
C SER A 604 25.83 12.02 -8.38
N MET A 605 25.68 13.21 -7.82
CA MET A 605 24.37 13.67 -7.34
C MET A 605 23.41 13.91 -8.49
N GLU A 606 23.82 14.64 -9.52
CA GLU A 606 22.98 14.92 -10.68
C GLU A 606 22.68 13.66 -11.49
N TRP A 607 23.57 12.65 -11.50
CA TRP A 607 23.25 11.34 -12.06
C TRP A 607 22.02 10.71 -11.40
N LYS A 608 21.93 10.77 -10.06
CA LYS A 608 20.77 10.26 -9.30
C LYS A 608 19.53 11.12 -9.56
N LEU A 609 19.68 12.45 -9.54
CA LEU A 609 18.57 13.39 -9.76
C LEU A 609 17.95 13.23 -11.15
N ALA A 610 18.76 12.98 -12.18
CA ALA A 610 18.26 12.69 -13.52
C ALA A 610 17.38 11.43 -13.56
N ARG A 611 17.74 10.35 -12.83
CA ARG A 611 16.90 9.15 -12.72
C ARG A 611 15.59 9.46 -11.99
N GLY A 612 15.66 10.28 -10.92
CA GLY A 612 14.46 10.79 -10.25
C GLY A 612 13.54 11.57 -11.19
N ALA A 613 14.12 12.44 -12.02
CA ALA A 613 13.36 13.18 -13.03
C ALA A 613 12.74 12.27 -14.10
N GLY A 614 13.49 11.25 -14.57
CA GLY A 614 12.99 10.25 -15.53
C GLY A 614 11.78 9.48 -15.01
N LEU A 615 11.80 9.06 -13.77
CA LEU A 615 10.76 8.29 -13.10
C LEU A 615 9.64 9.15 -12.47
N ASN A 616 9.78 10.47 -12.47
CA ASN A 616 9.00 11.39 -11.64
C ASN A 616 9.00 10.97 -10.17
N ALA A 617 10.16 10.59 -9.66
CA ALA A 617 10.36 9.99 -8.34
C ALA A 617 10.96 10.97 -7.35
N GLY A 618 10.41 11.00 -6.13
CA GLY A 618 11.00 11.68 -5.00
C GLY A 618 12.08 10.85 -4.30
N THR A 619 12.75 11.45 -3.33
CA THR A 619 13.91 10.86 -2.64
C THR A 619 13.93 11.24 -1.17
N GLY A 620 14.22 10.29 -0.29
CA GLY A 620 14.65 10.57 1.07
C GLY A 620 16.16 10.80 1.08
N PHE A 621 16.62 12.06 1.18
CA PHE A 621 18.05 12.35 1.27
C PHE A 621 18.51 12.18 2.71
N GLN A 622 19.29 11.11 2.96
CA GLN A 622 19.80 10.78 4.28
C GLN A 622 21.14 11.46 4.55
N SER A 623 21.21 12.22 5.63
CA SER A 623 22.39 12.96 6.05
C SER A 623 22.41 13.17 7.58
N SER A 624 23.23 14.09 8.02
CA SER A 624 23.19 14.72 9.35
C SER A 624 23.44 16.21 9.21
N VAL A 625 22.97 17.00 10.16
CA VAL A 625 23.22 18.45 10.19
C VAL A 625 24.73 18.70 10.21
N SER A 626 25.46 17.95 11.04
CA SER A 626 26.92 18.06 11.15
C SER A 626 27.66 17.76 9.84
N ARG A 627 27.22 16.72 9.08
CA ARG A 627 27.82 16.40 7.76
C ARG A 627 27.56 17.50 6.73
N LEU A 628 26.37 18.06 6.73
CA LEU A 628 26.02 19.14 5.82
C LEU A 628 26.79 20.41 6.14
N GLU A 629 26.98 20.74 7.41
CA GLU A 629 27.81 21.87 7.83
C GLU A 629 29.28 21.69 7.43
N ALA A 630 29.84 20.50 7.64
CA ALA A 630 31.22 20.18 7.32
C ALA A 630 31.54 20.29 5.81
N GLY A 631 30.58 20.10 4.94
CA GLY A 631 30.75 20.19 3.48
C GLY A 631 30.85 21.63 2.93
N GLY A 632 30.43 22.64 3.70
CA GLY A 632 30.59 24.05 3.36
C GLY A 632 30.03 24.44 1.99
N GLU A 633 30.86 25.02 1.13
CA GLU A 633 30.44 25.43 -0.23
C GLU A 633 30.00 24.28 -1.10
N ASN A 634 30.57 23.07 -0.95
CA ASN A 634 30.15 21.92 -1.72
C ASN A 634 28.74 21.48 -1.32
N THR A 635 28.41 21.50 -0.02
CA THR A 635 27.00 21.27 0.42
C THR A 635 26.05 22.25 -0.24
N THR A 636 26.40 23.56 -0.26
CA THR A 636 25.57 24.58 -0.89
C THR A 636 25.32 24.29 -2.37
N ARG A 637 26.37 23.87 -3.10
CA ARG A 637 26.26 23.48 -4.51
C ARG A 637 25.40 22.26 -4.74
N LEU A 638 25.52 21.23 -3.87
CA LEU A 638 24.69 20.02 -3.97
C LEU A 638 23.21 20.30 -3.68
N LEU A 639 22.92 21.11 -2.66
CA LEU A 639 21.55 21.49 -2.30
C LEU A 639 20.90 22.36 -3.38
N ASP A 640 21.63 23.27 -4.00
CA ASP A 640 21.14 24.05 -5.14
C ASP A 640 20.80 23.13 -6.33
N ALA A 641 21.68 22.20 -6.68
CA ALA A 641 21.38 21.23 -7.74
C ALA A 641 20.12 20.41 -7.42
N ILE A 642 19.98 19.91 -6.19
CA ILE A 642 18.77 19.20 -5.76
C ILE A 642 17.54 20.10 -5.94
N GLN A 643 17.60 21.35 -5.49
CA GLN A 643 16.50 22.30 -5.63
C GLN A 643 16.09 22.50 -7.10
N GLN A 644 17.05 22.66 -8.00
CA GLN A 644 16.75 22.92 -9.42
C GLN A 644 16.11 21.71 -10.09
N TRP A 645 16.67 20.51 -9.88
CA TRP A 645 16.12 19.28 -10.42
C TRP A 645 14.72 18.96 -9.88
N GLU A 646 14.52 19.08 -8.56
CA GLU A 646 13.23 18.88 -7.91
C GLU A 646 12.20 19.91 -8.37
N THR A 647 12.59 21.18 -8.53
CA THR A 647 11.69 22.22 -9.04
C THR A 647 11.25 21.91 -10.47
N ALA A 648 12.18 21.59 -11.37
CA ALA A 648 11.87 21.26 -12.76
C ALA A 648 10.97 20.00 -12.85
N ARG A 649 11.28 18.96 -12.07
CA ARG A 649 10.49 17.72 -12.00
C ARG A 649 9.07 17.98 -11.51
N ASN A 650 8.91 18.68 -10.40
CA ASN A 650 7.60 18.92 -9.78
C ASN A 650 6.70 19.82 -10.63
N LEU A 651 7.27 20.68 -11.45
CA LEU A 651 6.54 21.49 -12.43
C LEU A 651 6.21 20.74 -13.74
N GLY A 652 6.83 19.58 -13.97
CA GLY A 652 6.68 18.84 -15.22
C GLY A 652 7.44 19.49 -16.38
N ALA A 653 8.59 20.12 -16.09
CA ALA A 653 9.37 20.85 -17.10
C ALA A 653 10.11 19.94 -18.09
N PHE A 654 10.40 18.68 -17.70
CA PHE A 654 11.07 17.73 -18.58
C PHE A 654 10.10 17.10 -19.57
N THR A 655 10.44 17.12 -20.85
CA THR A 655 9.66 16.45 -21.89
C THR A 655 9.70 14.93 -21.74
N ALA A 656 8.77 14.22 -22.38
CA ALA A 656 8.76 12.74 -22.38
C ALA A 656 10.07 12.18 -22.98
N GLU A 657 10.61 12.82 -24.01
CA GLU A 657 11.89 12.43 -24.63
C GLU A 657 13.07 12.60 -23.66
N GLN A 658 13.15 13.75 -22.97
CA GLN A 658 14.19 13.98 -21.96
C GLN A 658 14.11 12.97 -20.82
N ARG A 659 12.90 12.69 -20.33
CA ARG A 659 12.70 11.65 -19.30
C ARG A 659 13.12 10.27 -19.76
N ALA A 660 12.84 9.90 -21.02
CA ALA A 660 13.27 8.62 -21.57
C ALA A 660 14.81 8.50 -21.63
N LYS A 661 15.53 9.60 -21.99
CA LYS A 661 17.00 9.64 -21.96
C LYS A 661 17.56 9.40 -20.55
N PHE A 662 16.90 9.85 -19.51
CA PHE A 662 17.33 9.66 -18.13
C PHE A 662 17.26 8.21 -17.66
N HIS A 663 16.64 7.31 -18.39
CA HIS A 663 16.64 5.87 -18.08
C HIS A 663 17.93 5.16 -18.49
N ASP A 664 18.76 5.77 -19.34
CA ASP A 664 20.06 5.21 -19.68
C ASP A 664 21.06 5.46 -18.53
N LEU A 665 21.43 4.38 -17.82
CA LEU A 665 22.32 4.44 -16.66
C LEU A 665 23.76 4.85 -17.01
N LYS A 666 24.12 4.89 -18.28
CA LYS A 666 25.46 5.27 -18.76
C LYS A 666 25.61 6.77 -18.99
N THR A 667 24.53 7.53 -19.01
CA THR A 667 24.53 8.97 -19.28
C THR A 667 24.63 9.77 -17.99
N ASN A 668 25.36 10.88 -18.03
CA ASN A 668 25.39 11.90 -16.98
C ASN A 668 24.76 13.19 -17.50
N TRP A 669 24.25 13.99 -16.61
CA TRP A 669 23.52 15.20 -16.95
C TRP A 669 23.87 16.32 -15.98
N HIS A 670 23.85 17.54 -16.48
CA HIS A 670 23.96 18.76 -15.68
C HIS A 670 22.82 19.71 -16.01
N LEU A 671 22.15 20.23 -14.97
CA LEU A 671 21.01 21.15 -15.12
C LEU A 671 21.42 22.54 -14.61
N SER A 672 21.53 23.51 -15.49
CA SER A 672 21.85 24.90 -15.16
C SER A 672 20.64 25.79 -15.22
N VAL A 673 20.50 26.74 -14.30
CA VAL A 673 19.40 27.71 -14.28
C VAL A 673 19.61 28.77 -15.34
N VAL A 674 18.59 29.02 -16.15
CA VAL A 674 18.52 30.14 -17.11
C VAL A 674 17.57 31.23 -16.57
N GLU A 675 16.39 30.80 -16.09
CA GLU A 675 15.41 31.68 -15.42
C GLU A 675 14.82 30.91 -14.24
N PRO A 676 15.02 31.35 -13.00
CA PRO A 676 14.62 30.62 -11.81
C PRO A 676 13.15 30.20 -11.83
N GLY A 677 12.89 28.92 -11.62
CA GLY A 677 11.55 28.32 -11.59
C GLY A 677 10.82 28.27 -12.94
N LYS A 678 11.46 28.65 -14.05
CA LYS A 678 10.82 28.67 -15.36
C LYS A 678 11.63 28.01 -16.47
N ARG A 679 12.96 28.20 -16.49
CA ARG A 679 13.81 27.72 -17.57
C ARG A 679 15.16 27.26 -17.07
N TRP A 680 15.59 26.12 -17.60
CA TRP A 680 16.90 25.54 -17.35
C TRP A 680 17.54 25.13 -18.68
N SER A 681 18.86 24.90 -18.65
CA SER A 681 19.64 24.31 -19.72
C SER A 681 20.14 22.95 -19.25
N LEU A 682 19.81 21.89 -19.96
CA LEU A 682 20.18 20.52 -19.69
C LEU A 682 21.33 20.11 -20.61
N GLN A 683 22.47 19.77 -20.04
CA GLN A 683 23.67 19.36 -20.76
C GLN A 683 23.96 17.88 -20.47
N GLU A 684 24.07 17.07 -21.51
CA GLU A 684 24.63 15.72 -21.39
C GLU A 684 26.13 15.78 -21.15
N LEU A 685 26.63 14.91 -20.26
CA LEU A 685 28.03 14.82 -19.89
C LEU A 685 28.55 13.40 -20.12
N ASP A 686 29.84 13.29 -20.47
CA ASP A 686 30.54 12.01 -20.50
C ASP A 686 30.91 11.52 -19.08
N ALA A 687 31.60 10.39 -18.99
CA ALA A 687 32.03 9.81 -17.72
C ALA A 687 33.04 10.71 -16.94
N ASP A 688 33.76 11.58 -17.65
CA ASP A 688 34.69 12.55 -17.06
C ASP A 688 34.03 13.88 -16.70
N GLY A 689 32.70 14.01 -16.94
CA GLY A 689 31.96 15.25 -16.72
C GLY A 689 32.13 16.31 -17.81
N LYS A 690 32.60 15.95 -19.00
CA LYS A 690 32.72 16.89 -20.13
C LYS A 690 31.44 16.94 -20.93
N PRO A 691 31.07 18.12 -21.46
CA PRO A 691 29.87 18.27 -22.29
C PRO A 691 29.87 17.38 -23.54
N VAL A 692 28.73 16.72 -23.79
CA VAL A 692 28.46 15.94 -24.99
C VAL A 692 27.31 16.63 -25.77
N GLY A 693 27.54 16.97 -27.01
CA GLY A 693 26.53 17.63 -27.85
C GLY A 693 26.17 19.04 -27.37
N ALA A 694 25.08 19.56 -27.91
CA ALA A 694 24.54 20.86 -27.53
C ALA A 694 23.57 20.73 -26.35
N PRO A 695 23.49 21.73 -25.47
CA PRO A 695 22.53 21.72 -24.37
C PRO A 695 21.08 21.82 -24.88
N GLU A 696 20.18 21.18 -24.18
CA GLU A 696 18.74 21.20 -24.44
C GLU A 696 18.02 22.18 -23.49
N ALA A 697 16.94 22.80 -23.97
CA ALA A 697 16.11 23.63 -23.13
C ALA A 697 15.16 22.78 -22.29
N VAL A 698 15.06 23.11 -20.99
CA VAL A 698 14.03 22.60 -20.08
C VAL A 698 13.16 23.78 -19.67
N VAL A 699 11.84 23.69 -19.92
CA VAL A 699 10.92 24.82 -19.73
C VAL A 699 9.71 24.36 -18.93
N ALA A 700 9.42 25.04 -17.83
CA ALA A 700 8.19 24.82 -17.09
C ALA A 700 6.98 25.10 -17.97
N PRO A 701 6.01 24.19 -18.09
CA PRO A 701 4.85 24.40 -18.90
C PRO A 701 3.99 25.55 -18.34
N THR A 702 3.48 26.41 -19.24
CA THR A 702 2.37 27.27 -18.87
C THR A 702 1.14 26.40 -18.63
N PRO A 703 0.49 26.46 -17.46
CA PRO A 703 -0.66 25.61 -17.18
C PRO A 703 -1.80 25.83 -18.19
N GLU A 704 -2.19 24.75 -18.85
CA GLU A 704 -3.31 24.73 -19.79
C GLU A 704 -4.17 23.49 -19.55
N LEU A 705 -5.48 23.63 -19.74
CA LEU A 705 -6.43 22.52 -19.73
C LEU A 705 -6.57 21.91 -21.12
N ASP A 706 -6.72 20.60 -21.19
CA ASP A 706 -6.87 19.84 -22.43
C ASP A 706 -7.91 20.47 -23.37
N ALA A 707 -7.53 20.55 -24.65
CA ALA A 707 -8.34 21.22 -25.69
C ALA A 707 -9.38 20.32 -26.36
N GLY A 708 -9.28 18.99 -26.14
CA GLY A 708 -10.15 18.03 -26.80
C GLY A 708 -11.62 18.18 -26.45
N PRO A 709 -12.54 17.80 -27.36
CA PRO A 709 -13.95 17.72 -27.03
C PRO A 709 -14.18 16.59 -26.03
N LEU A 710 -15.05 16.82 -25.06
CA LEU A 710 -15.52 15.76 -24.18
C LEU A 710 -16.42 14.79 -24.96
N PRO A 711 -16.41 13.50 -24.63
CA PRO A 711 -17.26 12.50 -25.28
C PRO A 711 -18.75 12.86 -25.21
N VAL A 712 -19.53 12.33 -26.15
CA VAL A 712 -20.99 12.42 -26.08
C VAL A 712 -21.49 11.45 -25.03
N ALA A 713 -22.36 11.91 -24.13
CA ALA A 713 -23.03 11.08 -23.14
C ALA A 713 -24.36 10.56 -23.67
N ALA A 714 -24.86 9.46 -23.12
CA ALA A 714 -26.21 8.97 -23.36
C ALA A 714 -27.04 9.05 -22.08
N GLU A 715 -28.33 9.45 -22.20
CA GLU A 715 -29.26 9.51 -21.07
C GLU A 715 -29.39 8.14 -20.41
N GLY A 716 -29.26 8.06 -19.08
CA GLY A 716 -29.39 6.83 -18.31
C GLY A 716 -28.18 5.88 -18.38
N ALA A 717 -27.15 6.18 -19.19
CA ALA A 717 -25.93 5.38 -19.26
C ALA A 717 -24.79 6.00 -18.44
N LEU A 718 -23.88 5.16 -17.94
CA LEU A 718 -22.67 5.64 -17.29
C LEU A 718 -21.85 6.50 -18.26
N TYR A 719 -21.31 7.58 -17.77
CA TYR A 719 -20.43 8.49 -18.49
C TYR A 719 -19.12 8.66 -17.72
N GLU A 720 -18.02 8.62 -18.44
CA GLU A 720 -16.67 8.91 -17.94
C GLU A 720 -15.96 9.85 -18.90
N ALA A 721 -15.33 10.87 -18.35
CA ALA A 721 -14.38 11.74 -19.03
C ALA A 721 -13.39 12.31 -18.03
N THR A 722 -12.23 12.75 -18.48
CA THR A 722 -11.23 13.37 -17.63
C THR A 722 -10.77 14.69 -18.23
N VAL A 723 -10.76 15.74 -17.42
CA VAL A 723 -10.17 17.04 -17.74
C VAL A 723 -8.81 17.11 -17.07
N LYS A 724 -7.73 17.26 -17.85
CA LYS A 724 -6.35 17.28 -17.35
C LYS A 724 -5.69 18.61 -17.67
N THR A 725 -4.66 18.94 -16.88
CA THR A 725 -3.69 19.98 -17.24
C THR A 725 -2.40 19.34 -17.75
N ASN A 726 -1.64 20.12 -18.50
CA ASN A 726 -0.31 19.76 -18.98
C ASN A 726 0.79 19.81 -17.90
N THR A 727 0.44 20.04 -16.64
CA THR A 727 1.39 20.09 -15.51
C THR A 727 0.91 19.24 -14.33
N PRO A 728 1.79 18.47 -13.69
CA PRO A 728 1.46 17.71 -12.48
C PRO A 728 1.25 18.59 -11.24
N ALA A 729 1.62 19.87 -11.31
CA ALA A 729 1.51 20.82 -10.21
C ALA A 729 0.06 21.26 -9.89
N THR A 730 -0.93 20.84 -10.70
CA THR A 730 -2.36 21.12 -10.44
C THR A 730 -2.82 20.38 -9.18
N THR A 731 -3.45 21.13 -8.27
CA THR A 731 -3.90 20.61 -6.98
C THR A 731 -5.42 20.43 -6.90
N ARG A 732 -6.18 21.10 -7.77
CA ARG A 732 -7.64 21.03 -7.73
C ARG A 732 -8.27 21.46 -9.05
N TYR A 733 -9.44 20.86 -9.35
CA TYR A 733 -10.35 21.25 -10.44
C TYR A 733 -11.69 21.69 -9.89
N ALA A 734 -12.32 22.70 -10.51
CA ALA A 734 -13.66 23.13 -10.13
C ALA A 734 -14.45 23.64 -11.34
N VAL A 735 -15.77 23.41 -11.36
CA VAL A 735 -16.68 24.09 -12.28
C VAL A 735 -16.91 25.49 -11.75
N THR A 736 -16.47 26.51 -12.49
CA THR A 736 -16.52 27.93 -12.07
C THR A 736 -17.60 28.74 -12.81
N SER A 737 -18.14 28.23 -13.90
CA SER A 737 -19.25 28.83 -14.63
C SER A 737 -20.07 27.75 -15.32
N GLY A 738 -21.37 27.94 -15.45
CA GLY A 738 -22.29 26.94 -15.98
C GLY A 738 -22.52 25.78 -15.05
N SER A 739 -22.97 24.65 -15.57
CA SER A 739 -23.21 23.42 -14.80
C SER A 739 -23.00 22.19 -15.65
N LEU A 740 -22.56 21.10 -15.04
CA LEU A 740 -22.57 19.77 -15.64
C LEU A 740 -23.99 19.30 -15.91
N PRO A 741 -24.21 18.37 -16.85
CA PRO A 741 -25.47 17.63 -16.95
C PRO A 741 -25.86 17.05 -15.59
N ALA A 742 -27.16 17.11 -15.25
CA ALA A 742 -27.65 16.54 -14.00
C ALA A 742 -27.32 15.04 -13.94
N GLY A 743 -26.75 14.58 -12.83
CA GLY A 743 -26.27 13.22 -12.64
C GLY A 743 -24.76 13.00 -12.88
N LEU A 744 -24.07 14.02 -13.45
CA LEU A 744 -22.59 13.99 -13.60
C LEU A 744 -21.92 14.81 -12.49
N VAL A 745 -20.78 14.35 -12.02
CA VAL A 745 -19.98 14.99 -10.98
C VAL A 745 -18.54 15.13 -11.42
N LEU A 746 -17.96 16.31 -11.26
CA LEU A 746 -16.52 16.55 -11.40
C LEU A 746 -15.81 16.17 -10.09
N ASN A 747 -14.88 15.25 -10.16
CA ASN A 747 -13.97 14.96 -9.05
C ASN A 747 -12.90 16.07 -8.99
N ALA A 748 -12.93 16.83 -7.89
CA ALA A 748 -12.04 17.97 -7.73
C ALA A 748 -10.55 17.60 -7.63
N ASP A 749 -10.24 16.39 -7.19
CA ASP A 749 -8.86 15.93 -6.98
C ASP A 749 -8.20 15.37 -8.25
N THR A 750 -9.00 14.75 -9.14
CA THR A 750 -8.52 14.03 -10.31
C THR A 750 -8.87 14.69 -11.66
N GLY A 751 -9.86 15.60 -11.66
CA GLY A 751 -10.38 16.17 -12.89
C GLY A 751 -11.35 15.27 -13.66
N GLY A 752 -11.67 14.07 -13.12
CA GLY A 752 -12.60 13.14 -13.75
C GLY A 752 -14.06 13.58 -13.61
N ILE A 753 -14.84 13.40 -14.65
CA ILE A 753 -16.30 13.64 -14.70
C ILE A 753 -16.97 12.28 -14.83
N VAL A 754 -17.66 11.84 -13.81
CA VAL A 754 -18.29 10.51 -13.77
C VAL A 754 -19.72 10.62 -13.28
N GLY A 755 -20.59 9.75 -13.79
CA GLY A 755 -21.97 9.64 -13.35
C GLY A 755 -22.90 9.18 -14.46
N THR A 756 -24.22 9.25 -14.21
CA THR A 756 -25.26 8.86 -15.16
C THR A 756 -26.12 10.08 -15.46
N PRO A 757 -26.09 10.64 -16.68
CA PRO A 757 -26.89 11.81 -17.03
C PRO A 757 -28.38 11.48 -16.91
N ALA A 758 -29.14 12.33 -16.24
CA ALA A 758 -30.56 12.10 -15.96
C ALA A 758 -31.47 12.45 -17.13
N ARG A 759 -31.01 13.21 -18.12
CA ARG A 759 -31.80 13.65 -19.29
C ARG A 759 -30.93 14.11 -20.43
N ALA A 760 -31.46 13.95 -21.65
CA ALA A 760 -30.85 14.47 -22.86
C ALA A 760 -30.76 16.01 -22.88
N GLY A 761 -29.79 16.56 -23.60
CA GLY A 761 -29.55 17.99 -23.71
C GLY A 761 -28.10 18.36 -23.96
N THR A 762 -27.80 19.65 -23.92
CA THR A 762 -26.44 20.18 -24.04
C THR A 762 -26.11 21.04 -22.84
N ALA A 763 -25.08 20.68 -22.12
CA ALA A 763 -24.55 21.48 -21.02
C ALA A 763 -23.26 22.20 -21.45
N ARG A 764 -23.15 23.48 -21.07
CA ARG A 764 -21.94 24.29 -21.25
C ARG A 764 -21.44 24.70 -19.86
N PHE A 765 -20.17 24.52 -19.62
CA PHE A 765 -19.56 24.83 -18.32
C PHE A 765 -18.08 25.19 -18.50
N THR A 766 -17.52 25.88 -17.51
CA THR A 766 -16.10 26.21 -17.44
C THR A 766 -15.45 25.43 -16.31
N VAL A 767 -14.38 24.75 -16.58
CA VAL A 767 -13.50 24.14 -15.54
C VAL A 767 -12.31 25.06 -15.33
N THR A 768 -11.98 25.30 -14.07
CA THR A 768 -10.77 26.00 -13.65
C THR A 768 -9.88 25.06 -12.85
N ALA A 769 -8.59 25.04 -13.22
CA ALA A 769 -7.54 24.35 -12.51
C ALA A 769 -6.81 25.30 -11.56
N TYR A 770 -6.36 24.77 -10.42
CA TYR A 770 -5.73 25.54 -9.35
C TYR A 770 -4.38 24.91 -8.98
N GLN A 771 -3.44 25.72 -8.49
CA GLN A 771 -2.17 25.27 -7.93
C GLN A 771 -1.97 25.80 -6.50
N GLY A 772 -1.17 25.08 -5.70
CA GLY A 772 -0.77 25.48 -4.35
C GLY A 772 -1.96 25.87 -3.46
N SER A 773 -1.92 27.05 -2.85
CA SER A 773 -2.92 27.56 -1.93
C SER A 773 -4.23 28.03 -2.60
N GLY A 774 -4.54 27.55 -3.80
CA GLY A 774 -5.81 27.83 -4.46
C GLY A 774 -5.79 28.96 -5.48
N GLN A 775 -4.63 29.28 -6.04
CA GLN A 775 -4.53 30.22 -7.15
C GLN A 775 -5.01 29.58 -8.44
N PRO A 776 -5.95 30.20 -9.20
CA PRO A 776 -6.37 29.73 -10.50
C PRO A 776 -5.19 29.84 -11.49
N THR A 777 -4.93 28.79 -12.25
CA THR A 777 -3.80 28.73 -13.20
C THR A 777 -4.24 28.57 -14.64
N ALA A 778 -5.36 27.86 -14.88
CA ALA A 778 -5.93 27.66 -16.19
C ALA A 778 -7.45 27.56 -16.10
N SER A 779 -8.17 28.10 -17.09
CA SER A 779 -9.62 27.98 -17.21
C SER A 779 -10.03 27.69 -18.63
N ARG A 780 -11.00 26.77 -18.81
CA ARG A 780 -11.48 26.40 -20.15
C ARG A 780 -12.96 26.06 -20.15
N GLY A 781 -13.65 26.50 -21.19
CA GLY A 781 -15.05 26.16 -21.45
C GLY A 781 -15.18 24.80 -22.13
N TYR A 782 -16.08 23.96 -21.65
CA TYR A 782 -16.40 22.64 -22.19
C TYR A 782 -17.89 22.49 -22.50
N VAL A 783 -18.17 21.51 -23.34
CA VAL A 783 -19.54 21.14 -23.73
C VAL A 783 -19.70 19.64 -23.62
N ILE A 784 -20.72 19.20 -22.90
CA ILE A 784 -21.19 17.81 -22.93
C ILE A 784 -22.55 17.78 -23.60
N LYS A 785 -22.67 17.00 -24.68
CA LYS A 785 -23.94 16.66 -25.32
C LYS A 785 -24.44 15.33 -24.73
N VAL A 786 -25.69 15.30 -24.26
CA VAL A 786 -26.36 14.09 -23.82
C VAL A 786 -27.40 13.73 -24.85
N SER A 787 -27.22 12.62 -25.55
CA SER A 787 -28.22 12.09 -26.49
C SER A 787 -29.34 11.34 -25.76
N THR A 788 -30.51 11.25 -26.35
CA THR A 788 -31.48 10.21 -25.98
C THR A 788 -30.89 8.83 -26.32
N HIS A 789 -31.25 7.82 -25.56
CA HIS A 789 -30.89 6.44 -25.85
C HIS A 789 -31.50 5.96 -27.15
#